data_909cb93646137ac4820bc0ce824acb0b
#
_entry.id   909cb93646137ac4820bc0ce824acb0b
#
_cell.length_a   1.000
_cell.length_b   1.000
_cell.length_c   1.000
_cell.angle_alpha   90.00
_cell.angle_beta   90.00
_cell.angle_gamma   90.00
#
_symmetry.space_group_name_H-M   'P 1'
#
loop_
_entity.id
_entity.type
_entity.pdbx_description
1 polymer ?
#
loop_
_entity_poly.entity_id
_entity_poly.type
_entity_poly.pdbx_seq_one_letter_code
_entity_poly.pdbx_strand_id
1 'polypeptide(L)'
;MPKSASKATTPLDSSSRLALLRSLWRSRLGDLREQSLIRQGKGWFHIAGMGHEALAAVALYMEPGDYAFPYYRDRAFCLQRGLTDYDMALAFYAKRESSSGGRQLTGHFSDRELNIWSHPSPVGAHLLPACGAAWGMQLDGKNNVVYASLGEASARQGDFFEAVCFAKERKLPVVFVVEDNRIAISTSTTRTNPIALGVLNKEEWHRVDGSDVEAVATVGKNAIDYARAGHGPSFIWCDVERFSNHSSADDQRMYRAADELESMHERDPIAVFQRLMVRDGLLTEDSAKALEDTLREEVRAAYQKASATQDPLAEECALHLTGELFTPDSMPDLELGESCRMLDAVNKTFHSALDTMPDIVFFGEDIADPKGGVFNLTKGLSAKDPLRAVNSPLAESTIMGVSVGLASYGKRPCFEIQFVDFIYPGWNQLVSNMATLRWRSFGHWKCPLVIYAPCGGYLPGGALWHSQAGEGSFAHVPGIRVVVPSTPADAAGLFWTALHGEDPTIILLPKHLMWAEQQVKNVTPVPLGQARTVREGSLLTLVTWGNCVELVEETLEEMEADLEVELIDLRSIQPWDRETIAASIQKTGRLLIVQEDNISASVGQMIVAEMCGRHEVLQSLKSPPVIVSKADVHVGFNPVYEYAALPDSERVAAALERLLASTLESALEQDTAPCPASAQTTNAPTMIAPEESVPSTSSKMITVPILGEGIRVARVVSILKQSGETVKADDPLCEVETDKAVFPIECDEDGVLGQWQISEDDEVKVSQDLVELTLSGSHAVSTPAPAIPVATNGAVPYDALKRTGGLSQEAVKQLQGIVPATIDVTCRWETVRDARLRSKKTPGGTLSTATMSAWAVIQAMKKHERFASVVRGNDQVFDPERFDLGVAVALPGDALETAVVKNVNSLEWDTFPEIFNEVLRRTRHGEVDSKNRVPLTISSMGAYNVRSAIPIVVPPSIATLFIGAPYLLPDPKSKSGGTMEVCSLVLTFDHRWINGVGAAAFLSDVRKGIERFDLV
;
A
#
# COMPACT_ATOMS: atom_id res chain seq x y z
N MET A 1 -22.79 -27.20 18.39
CA MET A 1 -22.85 -28.67 18.46
C MET A 1 -23.38 -29.07 19.83
N PRO A 2 -24.25 -30.09 19.98
CA PRO A 2 -24.57 -30.62 21.31
C PRO A 2 -23.31 -31.16 21.96
N LYS A 3 -23.12 -30.94 23.26
CA LYS A 3 -22.06 -31.57 24.06
C LYS A 3 -22.18 -33.09 23.91
N SER A 4 -21.53 -33.68 22.87
CA SER A 4 -21.42 -35.13 22.82
C SER A 4 -20.30 -35.53 23.75
N ALA A 5 -20.61 -36.48 24.60
CA ALA A 5 -19.62 -37.17 25.40
C ALA A 5 -18.40 -37.53 24.56
N SER A 6 -17.21 -37.34 25.12
CA SER A 6 -15.93 -37.72 24.55
C SER A 6 -16.00 -39.15 23.98
N LYS A 7 -16.19 -39.31 22.69
CA LYS A 7 -15.78 -40.55 22.03
C LYS A 7 -14.27 -40.62 22.21
N ALA A 8 -13.77 -41.70 22.75
CA ALA A 8 -12.36 -41.97 22.84
C ALA A 8 -11.73 -41.72 21.45
N THR A 9 -10.87 -40.72 21.37
CA THR A 9 -10.17 -40.38 20.15
C THR A 9 -9.35 -41.57 19.71
N THR A 10 -9.58 -42.08 18.51
CA THR A 10 -8.70 -43.12 17.96
C THR A 10 -7.36 -42.42 17.72
N PRO A 11 -6.29 -42.87 18.40
CA PRO A 11 -4.98 -42.25 18.19
C PRO A 11 -4.60 -42.32 16.71
N LEU A 12 -3.81 -41.34 16.22
CA LEU A 12 -3.21 -41.42 14.90
C LEU A 12 -2.47 -42.73 14.71
N ASP A 13 -2.57 -43.38 13.57
CA ASP A 13 -1.78 -44.56 13.29
C ASP A 13 -0.27 -44.23 13.20
N SER A 14 0.54 -45.23 13.32
CA SER A 14 2.01 -45.08 13.36
C SER A 14 2.57 -44.40 12.10
N SER A 15 1.96 -44.65 10.94
CA SER A 15 2.42 -44.07 9.65
C SER A 15 2.11 -42.57 9.59
N SER A 16 0.91 -42.17 10.00
CA SER A 16 0.48 -40.77 10.10
C SER A 16 1.32 -39.98 11.11
N ARG A 17 1.62 -40.57 12.29
CA ARG A 17 2.51 -39.94 13.27
C ARG A 17 3.92 -39.71 12.73
N LEU A 18 4.51 -40.68 12.02
CA LEU A 18 5.82 -40.51 11.41
C LEU A 18 5.81 -39.47 10.29
N ALA A 19 4.80 -39.49 9.45
CA ALA A 19 4.63 -38.46 8.39
C ALA A 19 4.54 -37.05 8.97
N LEU A 20 3.70 -36.87 10.02
CA LEU A 20 3.61 -35.60 10.72
C LEU A 20 4.94 -35.16 11.32
N LEU A 21 5.61 -36.05 12.09
CA LEU A 21 6.88 -35.69 12.70
C LEU A 21 7.92 -35.24 11.66
N ARG A 22 7.92 -35.87 10.48
CA ARG A 22 8.79 -35.45 9.36
C ARG A 22 8.43 -34.06 8.88
N SER A 23 7.16 -33.76 8.71
CA SER A 23 6.70 -32.43 8.26
C SER A 23 6.99 -31.32 9.27
N LEU A 24 6.80 -31.62 10.57
CA LEU A 24 7.12 -30.69 11.65
C LEU A 24 8.63 -30.36 11.65
N TRP A 25 9.48 -31.42 11.62
CA TRP A 25 10.94 -31.25 11.56
C TRP A 25 11.40 -30.51 10.30
N ARG A 26 10.86 -30.85 9.11
CA ARG A 26 11.19 -30.14 7.86
C ARG A 26 10.86 -28.66 7.95
N SER A 27 9.73 -28.31 8.53
CA SER A 27 9.36 -26.91 8.77
C SER A 27 10.40 -26.22 9.65
N ARG A 28 10.70 -26.79 10.82
CA ARG A 28 11.65 -26.24 11.79
C ARG A 28 13.05 -26.11 11.19
N LEU A 29 13.53 -27.15 10.54
CA LEU A 29 14.87 -27.18 9.94
C LEU A 29 14.98 -26.22 8.76
N GLY A 30 13.90 -26.04 7.99
CA GLY A 30 13.81 -25.04 6.94
C GLY A 30 13.92 -23.64 7.49
N ASP A 31 13.15 -23.31 8.54
CA ASP A 31 13.22 -21.99 9.20
C ASP A 31 14.61 -21.69 9.76
N LEU A 32 15.21 -22.65 10.45
CA LEU A 32 16.57 -22.52 10.97
C LEU A 32 17.60 -22.32 9.84
N ARG A 33 17.41 -23.04 8.71
CA ARG A 33 18.27 -22.87 7.54
C ARG A 33 18.12 -21.50 6.93
N GLU A 34 16.90 -20.99 6.76
CA GLU A 34 16.64 -19.65 6.23
C GLU A 34 17.21 -18.56 7.14
N GLN A 35 17.08 -18.70 8.47
CA GLN A 35 17.67 -17.76 9.43
C GLN A 35 19.21 -17.72 9.30
N SER A 36 19.85 -18.91 9.17
CA SER A 36 21.28 -18.97 8.95
C SER A 36 21.70 -18.31 7.64
N LEU A 37 20.94 -18.56 6.56
CA LEU A 37 21.20 -17.95 5.25
C LEU A 37 20.99 -16.43 5.23
N ILE A 38 20.01 -15.90 5.98
CA ILE A 38 19.83 -14.44 6.16
C ILE A 38 21.08 -13.85 6.83
N ARG A 39 21.59 -14.47 7.91
CA ARG A 39 22.81 -14.01 8.59
C ARG A 39 24.06 -14.03 7.69
N GLN A 40 24.08 -14.94 6.70
CA GLN A 40 25.11 -15.00 5.68
C GLN A 40 24.88 -14.04 4.49
N GLY A 41 23.85 -13.20 4.52
CA GLY A 41 23.53 -12.32 3.40
C GLY A 41 22.99 -13.02 2.14
N LYS A 42 22.58 -14.29 2.25
CA LYS A 42 22.09 -15.12 1.13
C LYS A 42 20.56 -15.09 0.94
N GLY A 43 19.87 -14.22 1.62
CA GLY A 43 18.43 -14.01 1.50
C GLY A 43 18.06 -12.60 1.92
N TRP A 44 16.83 -12.16 1.59
CA TRP A 44 16.39 -10.78 1.85
C TRP A 44 15.34 -10.67 2.95
N PHE A 45 14.58 -11.74 3.16
CA PHE A 45 13.48 -11.75 4.13
C PHE A 45 13.22 -13.15 4.63
N HIS A 46 12.85 -13.28 5.91
CA HIS A 46 12.41 -14.53 6.51
C HIS A 46 11.32 -14.27 7.55
N ILE A 47 10.34 -15.15 7.61
CA ILE A 47 9.29 -15.17 8.60
C ILE A 47 9.03 -16.62 9.03
N ALA A 48 9.34 -16.94 10.29
CA ALA A 48 9.32 -18.31 10.77
C ALA A 48 7.92 -18.81 11.13
N GLY A 49 7.66 -20.08 10.84
CA GLY A 49 6.53 -20.85 11.36
C GLY A 49 6.83 -21.58 12.68
N MET A 50 8.01 -21.35 13.26
CA MET A 50 8.46 -22.04 14.48
C MET A 50 7.52 -21.83 15.67
N GLY A 51 7.00 -22.94 16.19
CA GLY A 51 5.99 -22.99 17.24
C GLY A 51 4.56 -23.16 16.73
N HIS A 52 4.32 -23.02 15.42
CA HIS A 52 3.03 -23.21 14.77
C HIS A 52 2.90 -24.57 14.06
N GLU A 53 3.93 -25.43 14.14
CA GLU A 53 4.06 -26.64 13.31
C GLU A 53 2.92 -27.65 13.49
N ALA A 54 2.24 -27.67 14.66
CA ALA A 54 1.13 -28.60 14.92
C ALA A 54 -0.01 -28.50 13.91
N LEU A 55 -0.17 -27.35 13.24
CA LEU A 55 -1.22 -27.15 12.23
C LEU A 55 -1.07 -28.10 11.02
N ALA A 56 0.13 -28.68 10.81
CA ALA A 56 0.34 -29.74 9.83
C ALA A 56 -0.64 -30.93 10.04
N ALA A 57 -1.08 -31.16 11.29
CA ALA A 57 -2.01 -32.24 11.59
C ALA A 57 -3.40 -32.06 10.97
N VAL A 58 -3.82 -30.82 10.69
CA VAL A 58 -5.08 -30.52 10.00
C VAL A 58 -5.00 -30.96 8.53
N ALA A 59 -3.85 -30.75 7.90
CA ALA A 59 -3.63 -31.11 6.49
C ALA A 59 -3.77 -32.62 6.19
N LEU A 60 -3.62 -33.47 7.19
CA LEU A 60 -3.81 -34.93 7.04
C LEU A 60 -5.22 -35.33 6.55
N TYR A 61 -6.22 -34.53 6.85
CA TYR A 61 -7.62 -34.84 6.57
C TYR A 61 -8.16 -34.08 5.35
N MET A 62 -7.31 -33.27 4.72
CA MET A 62 -7.66 -32.63 3.46
C MET A 62 -7.50 -33.60 2.29
N GLU A 63 -8.49 -33.60 1.41
CA GLU A 63 -8.55 -34.47 0.23
C GLU A 63 -8.09 -33.74 -1.04
N PRO A 64 -7.77 -34.47 -2.12
CA PRO A 64 -7.61 -33.85 -3.43
C PRO A 64 -8.86 -33.05 -3.82
N GLY A 65 -8.66 -31.83 -4.29
CA GLY A 65 -9.75 -30.91 -4.64
C GLY A 65 -10.17 -29.97 -3.51
N ASP A 66 -9.74 -30.21 -2.26
CA ASP A 66 -9.86 -29.23 -1.19
C ASP A 66 -8.90 -28.07 -1.44
N TYR A 67 -9.29 -26.86 -1.01
CA TYR A 67 -8.50 -25.63 -1.17
C TYR A 67 -7.91 -25.21 0.18
N ALA A 68 -6.74 -24.61 0.12
CA ALA A 68 -6.08 -24.02 1.28
C ALA A 68 -5.75 -22.56 1.02
N PHE A 69 -6.13 -21.72 1.97
CA PHE A 69 -5.79 -20.30 2.07
C PHE A 69 -4.95 -20.10 3.34
N PRO A 70 -3.66 -20.55 3.32
CA PRO A 70 -2.84 -20.61 4.51
C PRO A 70 -2.34 -19.24 4.93
N TYR A 71 -2.07 -19.09 6.21
CA TYR A 71 -1.35 -18.01 6.84
C TYR A 71 0.16 -18.12 6.57
N TYR A 72 0.90 -17.03 6.59
CA TYR A 72 2.34 -17.05 6.26
C TYR A 72 3.21 -17.86 7.23
N ARG A 73 2.70 -18.32 8.41
CA ARG A 73 3.40 -19.23 9.32
C ARG A 73 3.02 -20.69 9.14
N ASP A 74 2.13 -21.00 8.23
CA ASP A 74 1.64 -22.36 7.92
C ASP A 74 2.63 -23.19 7.10
N ARG A 75 3.91 -22.99 7.29
CA ARG A 75 4.96 -23.75 6.58
C ARG A 75 4.77 -25.25 6.75
N ALA A 76 4.58 -25.73 7.99
CA ALA A 76 4.40 -27.15 8.28
C ALA A 76 3.12 -27.72 7.66
N PHE A 77 2.02 -26.96 7.68
CA PHE A 77 0.78 -27.30 6.99
C PHE A 77 1.01 -27.47 5.49
N CYS A 78 1.68 -26.53 4.85
CA CYS A 78 1.94 -26.53 3.42
C CYS A 78 2.88 -27.71 3.02
N LEU A 79 3.89 -28.02 3.82
CA LEU A 79 4.74 -29.19 3.62
C LEU A 79 3.95 -30.51 3.76
N GLN A 80 3.07 -30.61 4.75
CA GLN A 80 2.19 -31.76 4.93
C GLN A 80 1.16 -31.89 3.78
N ARG A 81 0.74 -30.76 3.20
CA ARG A 81 -0.17 -30.69 2.06
C ARG A 81 0.49 -31.10 0.74
N GLY A 82 1.82 -31.14 0.69
CA GLY A 82 2.57 -31.65 -0.47
C GLY A 82 3.66 -30.73 -1.03
N LEU A 83 3.78 -29.49 -0.57
CA LEU A 83 4.93 -28.66 -0.91
C LEU A 83 6.23 -29.32 -0.41
N THR A 84 7.31 -29.12 -1.13
CA THR A 84 8.62 -29.70 -0.81
C THR A 84 9.57 -28.66 -0.20
N ASP A 85 10.64 -29.12 0.45
CA ASP A 85 11.72 -28.25 0.90
C ASP A 85 12.36 -27.49 -0.26
N TYR A 86 12.33 -28.06 -1.46
CA TYR A 86 12.83 -27.42 -2.67
C TYR A 86 11.94 -26.22 -3.08
N ASP A 87 10.62 -26.36 -3.02
CA ASP A 87 9.68 -25.28 -3.30
C ASP A 87 9.84 -24.13 -2.31
N MET A 88 10.00 -24.47 -1.01
CA MET A 88 10.29 -23.48 0.04
C MET A 88 11.61 -22.76 -0.22
N ALA A 89 12.66 -23.50 -0.63
CA ALA A 89 13.95 -22.92 -0.92
C ALA A 89 13.95 -22.04 -2.17
N LEU A 90 13.21 -22.43 -3.23
CA LEU A 90 13.00 -21.58 -4.42
C LEU A 90 12.32 -20.27 -4.06
N ALA A 91 11.30 -20.31 -3.21
CA ALA A 91 10.61 -19.10 -2.73
C ALA A 91 11.55 -18.24 -1.87
N PHE A 92 12.35 -18.85 -0.98
CA PHE A 92 13.32 -18.12 -0.15
C PHE A 92 14.37 -17.37 -0.98
N TYR A 93 14.91 -18.02 -2.01
CA TYR A 93 15.88 -17.39 -2.92
C TYR A 93 15.22 -16.56 -4.03
N ALA A 94 13.91 -16.41 -4.03
CA ALA A 94 13.13 -15.70 -5.06
C ALA A 94 13.50 -16.16 -6.48
N LYS A 95 13.66 -17.47 -6.70
CA LYS A 95 14.09 -18.04 -7.97
C LYS A 95 12.97 -18.05 -9.01
N ARG A 96 13.37 -18.03 -10.30
CA ARG A 96 12.44 -18.07 -11.43
C ARG A 96 11.50 -19.28 -11.41
N GLU A 97 11.99 -20.43 -10.97
CA GLU A 97 11.22 -21.67 -10.85
C GLU A 97 10.25 -21.69 -9.64
N SER A 98 10.29 -20.70 -8.76
CA SER A 98 9.32 -20.62 -7.66
C SER A 98 7.90 -20.40 -8.17
N SER A 99 6.90 -20.77 -7.38
CA SER A 99 5.48 -20.59 -7.72
C SER A 99 5.06 -19.16 -8.01
N SER A 100 5.90 -18.19 -7.64
CA SER A 100 5.71 -16.76 -7.91
C SER A 100 6.62 -16.22 -9.01
N GLY A 101 7.53 -17.03 -9.55
CA GLY A 101 8.58 -16.53 -10.44
C GLY A 101 9.49 -15.50 -9.78
N GLY A 102 9.73 -15.62 -8.47
CA GLY A 102 10.54 -14.69 -7.69
C GLY A 102 9.84 -13.39 -7.26
N ARG A 103 8.50 -13.28 -7.39
CA ARG A 103 7.75 -12.04 -7.14
C ARG A 103 7.21 -11.90 -5.72
N GLN A 104 7.02 -13.01 -5.02
CA GLN A 104 6.46 -13.03 -3.66
C GLN A 104 7.53 -13.17 -2.60
N LEU A 105 7.23 -12.68 -1.40
CA LEU A 105 8.02 -12.92 -0.21
C LEU A 105 8.00 -14.42 0.17
N THR A 106 9.03 -14.89 0.85
CA THR A 106 9.02 -16.20 1.51
C THR A 106 7.85 -16.27 2.50
N GLY A 107 7.30 -17.45 2.70
CA GLY A 107 6.08 -17.63 3.53
C GLY A 107 4.77 -17.26 2.83
N HIS A 108 4.83 -16.70 1.61
CA HIS A 108 3.64 -16.44 0.79
C HIS A 108 3.41 -17.63 -0.14
N PHE A 109 2.95 -18.72 0.47
CA PHE A 109 2.77 -20.01 -0.19
C PHE A 109 1.77 -19.92 -1.36
N SER A 110 2.05 -20.68 -2.41
CA SER A 110 1.14 -20.82 -3.55
C SER A 110 1.48 -22.09 -4.34
N ASP A 111 0.46 -22.87 -4.65
CA ASP A 111 0.58 -23.98 -5.59
C ASP A 111 -0.80 -24.30 -6.19
N ARG A 112 -0.90 -24.26 -7.53
CA ARG A 112 -2.18 -24.45 -8.22
C ARG A 112 -2.62 -25.93 -8.25
N GLU A 113 -1.67 -26.86 -8.31
CA GLU A 113 -1.98 -28.29 -8.38
C GLU A 113 -2.45 -28.82 -7.01
N LEU A 114 -1.88 -28.28 -5.92
CA LEU A 114 -2.28 -28.59 -4.56
C LEU A 114 -3.45 -27.75 -4.07
N ASN A 115 -3.98 -26.83 -4.89
CA ASN A 115 -4.98 -25.84 -4.54
C ASN A 115 -4.60 -25.00 -3.30
N ILE A 116 -3.31 -24.68 -3.16
CA ILE A 116 -2.82 -23.71 -2.18
C ILE A 116 -2.87 -22.34 -2.85
N TRP A 117 -3.80 -21.51 -2.41
CA TRP A 117 -4.04 -20.19 -3.01
C TRP A 117 -2.91 -19.20 -2.67
N SER A 118 -2.57 -18.35 -3.63
CA SER A 118 -1.48 -17.38 -3.48
C SER A 118 -1.78 -16.35 -2.38
N HIS A 119 -1.07 -16.46 -1.25
CA HIS A 119 -1.27 -15.62 -0.07
C HIS A 119 -0.85 -14.16 -0.35
N PRO A 120 -1.66 -13.14 0.02
CA PRO A 120 -1.28 -11.72 0.00
C PRO A 120 -0.70 -11.31 1.35
N SER A 121 0.20 -10.33 1.36
CA SER A 121 0.76 -9.79 2.61
C SER A 121 -0.24 -9.08 3.52
N PRO A 122 -1.24 -8.31 3.03
CA PRO A 122 -2.26 -7.73 3.90
C PRO A 122 -3.04 -8.81 4.64
N VAL A 123 -2.90 -8.80 5.98
CA VAL A 123 -3.46 -9.83 6.84
C VAL A 123 -4.98 -9.86 6.77
N GLY A 124 -5.56 -11.06 6.68
CA GLY A 124 -7.01 -11.27 6.58
C GLY A 124 -7.60 -11.14 5.18
N ALA A 125 -6.89 -10.51 4.22
CA ALA A 125 -7.39 -10.26 2.87
C ALA A 125 -7.71 -11.54 2.05
N HIS A 126 -7.19 -12.70 2.43
CA HIS A 126 -7.42 -14.01 1.79
C HIS A 126 -8.68 -14.73 2.27
N LEU A 127 -9.32 -14.26 3.35
CA LEU A 127 -10.44 -14.97 3.97
C LEU A 127 -11.74 -14.87 3.19
N LEU A 128 -12.05 -13.71 2.63
CA LEU A 128 -13.19 -13.54 1.74
C LEU A 128 -13.02 -14.33 0.42
N PRO A 129 -11.85 -14.32 -0.24
CA PRO A 129 -11.57 -15.27 -1.32
C PRO A 129 -11.73 -16.73 -0.93
N ALA A 130 -11.37 -17.14 0.28
CA ALA A 130 -11.62 -18.50 0.76
C ALA A 130 -13.12 -18.84 0.78
N CYS A 131 -13.96 -17.90 1.24
CA CYS A 131 -15.41 -18.06 1.19
C CYS A 131 -15.93 -18.15 -0.26
N GLY A 132 -15.37 -17.35 -1.18
CA GLY A 132 -15.75 -17.40 -2.58
C GLY A 132 -15.43 -18.74 -3.25
N ALA A 133 -14.24 -19.29 -2.98
CA ALA A 133 -13.88 -20.63 -3.47
C ALA A 133 -14.84 -21.71 -2.91
N ALA A 134 -15.15 -21.63 -1.62
CA ALA A 134 -16.10 -22.55 -0.99
C ALA A 134 -17.52 -22.44 -1.58
N TRP A 135 -17.95 -21.22 -1.90
CA TRP A 135 -19.24 -21.02 -2.56
C TRP A 135 -19.24 -21.56 -4.00
N GLY A 136 -18.16 -21.37 -4.76
CA GLY A 136 -17.99 -21.98 -6.07
C GLY A 136 -18.11 -23.50 -6.03
N MET A 137 -17.51 -24.16 -5.04
CA MET A 137 -17.66 -25.60 -4.83
C MET A 137 -19.11 -26.01 -4.52
N GLN A 138 -19.79 -25.23 -3.69
CA GLN A 138 -21.20 -25.45 -3.35
C GLN A 138 -22.10 -25.32 -4.58
N LEU A 139 -21.85 -24.32 -5.45
CA LEU A 139 -22.59 -24.16 -6.73
C LEU A 139 -22.38 -25.37 -7.66
N ASP A 140 -21.22 -26.00 -7.63
CA ASP A 140 -20.94 -27.22 -8.40
C ASP A 140 -21.41 -28.52 -7.72
N GLY A 141 -22.05 -28.41 -6.54
CA GLY A 141 -22.52 -29.56 -5.78
C GLY A 141 -21.41 -30.44 -5.22
N LYS A 142 -20.20 -29.90 -5.08
CA LYS A 142 -19.03 -30.59 -4.50
C LYS A 142 -19.03 -30.51 -2.99
N ASN A 143 -18.51 -31.57 -2.36
CA ASN A 143 -18.37 -31.65 -0.90
C ASN A 143 -16.94 -31.37 -0.41
N ASN A 144 -16.13 -30.73 -1.22
CA ASN A 144 -14.79 -30.28 -0.84
C ASN A 144 -14.84 -29.19 0.22
N VAL A 145 -13.76 -29.04 0.97
CA VAL A 145 -13.64 -28.04 2.03
C VAL A 145 -12.56 -27.02 1.71
N VAL A 146 -12.64 -25.88 2.36
CA VAL A 146 -11.64 -24.82 2.28
C VAL A 146 -11.04 -24.63 3.68
N TYR A 147 -9.72 -24.79 3.78
CA TYR A 147 -8.94 -24.39 4.96
C TYR A 147 -8.58 -22.92 4.84
N ALA A 148 -8.78 -22.12 5.89
CA ALA A 148 -8.42 -20.71 5.92
C ALA A 148 -7.87 -20.33 7.30
N SER A 149 -6.60 -19.96 7.38
CA SER A 149 -5.92 -19.67 8.65
C SER A 149 -5.44 -18.23 8.75
N LEU A 150 -5.29 -17.73 9.96
CA LEU A 150 -4.77 -16.41 10.27
C LEU A 150 -4.27 -16.34 11.72
N GLY A 151 -3.43 -15.35 12.02
CA GLY A 151 -3.04 -15.05 13.41
C GLY A 151 -4.15 -14.31 14.17
N GLU A 152 -4.17 -14.42 15.50
CA GLU A 152 -5.18 -13.81 16.39
C GLU A 152 -5.23 -12.28 16.30
N ALA A 153 -4.10 -11.62 16.05
CA ALA A 153 -4.06 -10.19 15.83
C ALA A 153 -4.78 -9.80 14.53
N SER A 154 -4.63 -10.61 13.49
CA SER A 154 -5.29 -10.44 12.19
C SER A 154 -6.80 -10.64 12.26
N ALA A 155 -7.30 -11.36 13.25
CA ALA A 155 -8.73 -11.53 13.50
C ALA A 155 -9.46 -10.22 13.91
N ARG A 156 -8.75 -9.09 13.95
CA ARG A 156 -9.32 -7.74 14.14
C ARG A 156 -9.65 -7.05 12.81
N GLN A 157 -9.24 -7.62 11.67
CA GLN A 157 -9.56 -7.07 10.35
C GLN A 157 -11.06 -7.21 10.04
N GLY A 158 -11.62 -6.21 9.33
CA GLY A 158 -13.01 -6.24 8.88
C GLY A 158 -13.32 -7.47 8.04
N ASP A 159 -12.46 -7.78 7.07
CA ASP A 159 -12.58 -8.94 6.18
C ASP A 159 -12.75 -10.28 6.93
N PHE A 160 -12.16 -10.40 8.14
CA PHE A 160 -12.35 -11.60 8.96
C PHE A 160 -13.80 -11.74 9.46
N PHE A 161 -14.38 -10.65 10.00
CA PHE A 161 -15.75 -10.66 10.50
C PHE A 161 -16.75 -10.89 9.36
N GLU A 162 -16.53 -10.22 8.23
CA GLU A 162 -17.36 -10.38 7.04
C GLU A 162 -17.28 -11.80 6.49
N ALA A 163 -16.08 -12.40 6.42
CA ALA A 163 -15.89 -13.78 5.99
C ALA A 163 -16.61 -14.78 6.88
N VAL A 164 -16.51 -14.62 8.22
CA VAL A 164 -17.22 -15.47 9.19
C VAL A 164 -18.73 -15.32 9.03
N CYS A 165 -19.24 -14.10 8.91
CA CYS A 165 -20.66 -13.84 8.70
C CYS A 165 -21.17 -14.48 7.41
N PHE A 166 -20.49 -14.22 6.29
CA PHE A 166 -20.87 -14.74 4.98
C PHE A 166 -20.83 -16.28 4.92
N ALA A 167 -19.78 -16.89 5.49
CA ALA A 167 -19.68 -18.34 5.55
C ALA A 167 -20.81 -18.97 6.39
N LYS A 168 -21.20 -18.35 7.52
CA LYS A 168 -22.32 -18.81 8.36
C LYS A 168 -23.65 -18.65 7.63
N GLU A 169 -23.89 -17.50 7.02
CA GLU A 169 -25.11 -17.20 6.26
C GLU A 169 -25.38 -18.26 5.19
N ARG A 170 -24.35 -18.59 4.40
CA ARG A 170 -24.47 -19.54 3.29
C ARG A 170 -24.13 -20.97 3.63
N LYS A 171 -23.77 -21.25 4.89
CA LYS A 171 -23.32 -22.57 5.37
C LYS A 171 -22.18 -23.13 4.52
N LEU A 172 -21.18 -22.28 4.24
CA LEU A 172 -20.05 -22.65 3.40
C LEU A 172 -19.13 -23.67 4.10
N PRO A 173 -18.55 -24.62 3.34
CA PRO A 173 -17.63 -25.62 3.89
C PRO A 173 -16.23 -25.05 4.16
N VAL A 174 -16.12 -24.04 5.02
CA VAL A 174 -14.86 -23.38 5.38
C VAL A 174 -14.45 -23.79 6.78
N VAL A 175 -13.19 -24.17 6.96
CA VAL A 175 -12.57 -24.40 8.27
C VAL A 175 -11.68 -23.19 8.58
N PHE A 176 -12.15 -22.30 9.42
CA PHE A 176 -11.40 -21.16 9.91
C PHE A 176 -10.49 -21.57 11.06
N VAL A 177 -9.21 -21.22 10.98
CA VAL A 177 -8.21 -21.50 12.00
C VAL A 177 -7.55 -20.22 12.45
N VAL A 178 -7.70 -19.87 13.73
CA VAL A 178 -6.97 -18.75 14.35
C VAL A 178 -5.80 -19.32 15.15
N GLU A 179 -4.60 -18.87 14.82
CA GLU A 179 -3.34 -19.27 15.46
C GLU A 179 -2.95 -18.19 16.48
N ASP A 180 -3.27 -18.46 17.76
CA ASP A 180 -3.10 -17.51 18.85
C ASP A 180 -1.76 -17.70 19.55
N ASN A 181 -0.78 -16.90 19.20
CA ASN A 181 0.50 -16.83 19.90
C ASN A 181 0.55 -15.69 20.92
N ARG A 182 -0.58 -15.04 21.19
CA ARG A 182 -0.82 -13.99 22.20
C ARG A 182 -0.08 -12.67 21.97
N ILE A 183 0.54 -12.52 20.81
CA ILE A 183 1.30 -11.31 20.48
C ILE A 183 1.19 -10.98 18.99
N ALA A 184 0.86 -9.72 18.64
CA ALA A 184 0.95 -9.22 17.28
C ALA A 184 2.42 -9.18 16.85
N ILE A 185 2.97 -8.04 16.41
CA ILE A 185 4.44 -7.92 16.27
C ILE A 185 5.05 -7.86 17.67
N SER A 186 4.74 -6.77 18.41
CA SER A 186 5.23 -6.47 19.77
C SER A 186 4.12 -6.23 20.79
N THR A 187 2.87 -6.15 20.36
CA THR A 187 1.72 -5.81 21.20
C THR A 187 1.00 -7.08 21.65
N SER A 188 0.80 -7.25 22.96
CA SER A 188 0.02 -8.37 23.49
C SER A 188 -1.44 -8.32 23.04
N THR A 189 -1.94 -9.46 22.58
CA THR A 189 -3.32 -9.63 22.10
C THR A 189 -4.23 -10.31 23.12
N THR A 190 -3.71 -10.73 24.27
CA THR A 190 -4.45 -11.50 25.29
C THR A 190 -5.76 -10.85 25.75
N ARG A 191 -5.82 -9.53 25.77
CA ARG A 191 -7.01 -8.74 26.16
C ARG A 191 -7.74 -8.10 24.99
N THR A 192 -7.17 -8.15 23.79
CA THR A 192 -7.65 -7.38 22.63
C THR A 192 -8.05 -8.25 21.44
N ASN A 193 -7.88 -9.57 21.53
CA ASN A 193 -8.42 -10.48 20.52
C ASN A 193 -9.95 -10.55 20.60
N PRO A 194 -10.66 -10.91 19.51
CA PRO A 194 -12.11 -10.84 19.44
C PRO A 194 -12.85 -11.73 20.46
N ILE A 195 -12.25 -12.85 20.87
CA ILE A 195 -12.84 -13.72 21.92
C ILE A 195 -12.71 -13.05 23.28
N ALA A 196 -11.55 -12.49 23.62
CA ALA A 196 -11.33 -11.80 24.88
C ALA A 196 -12.22 -10.55 25.03
N LEU A 197 -12.54 -9.89 23.93
CA LEU A 197 -13.47 -8.76 23.88
C LEU A 197 -14.94 -9.17 23.88
N GLY A 198 -15.26 -10.46 23.79
CA GLY A 198 -16.64 -10.95 23.71
C GLY A 198 -17.34 -10.66 22.38
N VAL A 199 -16.60 -10.28 21.32
CA VAL A 199 -17.15 -10.05 19.98
C VAL A 199 -17.47 -11.38 19.29
N LEU A 200 -16.62 -12.39 19.45
CA LEU A 200 -16.87 -13.75 18.99
C LEU A 200 -17.40 -14.61 20.12
N ASN A 201 -18.40 -15.44 19.81
CA ASN A 201 -18.91 -16.41 20.75
C ASN A 201 -17.89 -17.55 20.95
N LYS A 202 -17.20 -17.53 22.10
CA LYS A 202 -16.15 -18.52 22.43
C LYS A 202 -16.62 -19.98 22.39
N GLU A 203 -17.93 -20.26 22.51
CA GLU A 203 -18.48 -21.62 22.50
C GLU A 203 -18.54 -22.22 21.09
N GLU A 204 -18.47 -21.38 20.06
CA GLU A 204 -18.43 -21.80 18.66
C GLU A 204 -16.98 -22.13 18.20
N TRP A 205 -15.96 -21.63 18.91
CA TRP A 205 -14.55 -21.81 18.60
C TRP A 205 -13.97 -22.99 19.39
N HIS A 206 -13.57 -24.03 18.66
CA HIS A 206 -12.91 -25.19 19.26
C HIS A 206 -11.48 -24.82 19.66
N ARG A 207 -11.29 -24.50 20.94
CA ARG A 207 -9.96 -24.15 21.46
C ARG A 207 -9.14 -25.42 21.66
N VAL A 208 -7.88 -25.41 21.16
CA VAL A 208 -6.96 -26.51 21.24
C VAL A 208 -5.55 -26.03 21.58
N ASP A 209 -4.81 -26.81 22.38
CA ASP A 209 -3.40 -26.55 22.65
C ASP A 209 -2.55 -26.99 21.45
N GLY A 210 -1.91 -26.01 20.80
CA GLY A 210 -1.02 -26.23 19.66
C GLY A 210 0.30 -26.91 19.98
N SER A 211 0.61 -27.18 21.26
CA SER A 211 1.73 -28.07 21.64
C SER A 211 1.37 -29.55 21.55
N ASP A 212 0.07 -29.89 21.54
CA ASP A 212 -0.44 -31.26 21.42
C ASP A 212 -0.90 -31.57 19.98
N VAL A 213 0.00 -32.10 19.19
CA VAL A 213 -0.23 -32.43 17.77
C VAL A 213 -1.42 -33.40 17.58
N GLU A 214 -1.65 -34.37 18.50
CA GLU A 214 -2.76 -35.30 18.39
C GLU A 214 -4.12 -34.65 18.72
N ALA A 215 -4.13 -33.74 19.68
CA ALA A 215 -5.32 -32.93 19.96
C ALA A 215 -5.67 -32.05 18.74
N VAL A 216 -4.67 -31.41 18.13
CA VAL A 216 -4.86 -30.61 16.89
C VAL A 216 -5.39 -31.50 15.76
N ALA A 217 -4.83 -32.69 15.56
CA ALA A 217 -5.31 -33.65 14.57
C ALA A 217 -6.79 -34.03 14.79
N THR A 218 -7.15 -34.28 16.03
CA THR A 218 -8.53 -34.65 16.40
C THR A 218 -9.52 -33.50 16.13
N VAL A 219 -9.17 -32.30 16.56
CA VAL A 219 -10.02 -31.12 16.34
C VAL A 219 -10.11 -30.78 14.84
N GLY A 220 -8.97 -30.86 14.13
CA GLY A 220 -8.91 -30.63 12.68
C GLY A 220 -9.79 -31.61 11.90
N LYS A 221 -9.69 -32.90 12.23
CA LYS A 221 -10.55 -33.94 11.61
C LYS A 221 -12.03 -33.63 11.80
N ASN A 222 -12.42 -33.36 13.05
CA ASN A 222 -13.82 -33.09 13.35
C ASN A 222 -14.34 -31.83 12.64
N ALA A 223 -13.51 -30.81 12.53
CA ALA A 223 -13.85 -29.57 11.85
C ALA A 223 -14.04 -29.78 10.33
N ILE A 224 -13.11 -30.53 9.72
CA ILE A 224 -13.18 -30.87 8.30
C ILE A 224 -14.39 -31.76 8.02
N ASP A 225 -14.61 -32.82 8.80
CA ASP A 225 -15.76 -33.73 8.65
C ASP A 225 -17.09 -32.98 8.79
N TYR A 226 -17.19 -32.02 9.73
CA TYR A 226 -18.38 -31.19 9.93
C TYR A 226 -18.65 -30.29 8.70
N ALA A 227 -17.61 -29.62 8.21
CA ALA A 227 -17.73 -28.73 7.05
C ALA A 227 -18.06 -29.53 5.78
N ARG A 228 -17.38 -30.65 5.57
CA ARG A 228 -17.57 -31.57 4.44
C ARG A 228 -18.98 -32.18 4.39
N ALA A 229 -19.55 -32.43 5.56
CA ALA A 229 -20.94 -32.89 5.67
C ALA A 229 -21.99 -31.80 5.36
N GLY A 230 -21.58 -30.59 4.98
CA GLY A 230 -22.48 -29.49 4.62
C GLY A 230 -23.17 -28.80 5.79
N HIS A 231 -22.63 -28.96 7.01
CA HIS A 231 -23.22 -28.32 8.21
C HIS A 231 -22.87 -26.83 8.32
N GLY A 232 -22.00 -26.33 7.46
CA GLY A 232 -21.52 -24.95 7.44
C GLY A 232 -20.06 -24.83 7.95
N PRO A 233 -19.59 -23.60 8.24
CA PRO A 233 -18.21 -23.39 8.63
C PRO A 233 -17.90 -23.98 10.01
N SER A 234 -16.64 -24.37 10.18
CA SER A 234 -16.05 -24.77 11.47
C SER A 234 -15.00 -23.79 11.91
N PHE A 235 -14.77 -23.69 13.22
CA PHE A 235 -13.91 -22.68 13.82
C PHE A 235 -12.94 -23.32 14.81
N ILE A 236 -11.64 -23.16 14.59
CA ILE A 236 -10.57 -23.65 15.46
C ILE A 236 -9.81 -22.44 16.01
N TRP A 237 -9.59 -22.41 17.33
CA TRP A 237 -8.70 -21.46 17.98
C TRP A 237 -7.54 -22.24 18.59
N CYS A 238 -6.37 -22.16 17.95
CA CYS A 238 -5.19 -22.93 18.32
C CYS A 238 -4.22 -22.06 19.11
N ASP A 239 -3.99 -22.45 20.38
CA ASP A 239 -3.01 -21.79 21.26
C ASP A 239 -1.59 -22.25 20.89
N VAL A 240 -0.84 -21.43 20.19
CA VAL A 240 0.51 -21.71 19.70
C VAL A 240 1.56 -20.81 20.37
N GLU A 241 2.83 -21.08 20.13
CA GLU A 241 3.94 -20.23 20.53
C GLU A 241 4.63 -19.64 19.29
N ARG A 242 5.21 -18.45 19.42
CA ARG A 242 6.10 -17.87 18.41
C ARG A 242 7.52 -17.89 18.94
N PHE A 243 8.32 -18.88 18.55
CA PHE A 243 9.70 -19.05 19.04
C PHE A 243 10.69 -18.06 18.45
N SER A 244 10.42 -17.57 17.25
CA SER A 244 11.30 -16.63 16.57
C SER A 244 10.77 -15.20 16.63
N ASN A 245 11.61 -14.27 16.26
CA ASN A 245 11.24 -12.89 15.94
C ASN A 245 10.02 -12.86 15.00
N HIS A 246 9.32 -11.75 14.95
CA HIS A 246 8.18 -11.61 14.02
C HIS A 246 8.60 -11.86 12.57
N SER A 247 9.71 -11.26 12.17
CA SER A 247 10.39 -11.47 10.89
C SER A 247 11.89 -11.27 11.05
N SER A 248 12.65 -11.38 9.96
CA SER A 248 14.09 -11.12 9.95
C SER A 248 14.48 -9.68 10.30
N ALA A 249 13.55 -8.74 10.21
CA ALA A 249 13.76 -7.32 10.56
C ALA A 249 13.33 -6.97 12.00
N ASP A 250 13.08 -7.96 12.85
CA ASP A 250 12.57 -7.79 14.21
C ASP A 250 13.49 -8.44 15.25
N ASP A 251 13.50 -7.90 16.47
CA ASP A 251 14.13 -8.54 17.64
C ASP A 251 13.15 -8.61 18.82
N GLN A 252 12.59 -9.80 19.04
CA GLN A 252 11.61 -10.00 20.12
C GLN A 252 12.17 -9.79 21.53
N ARG A 253 13.50 -9.81 21.74
CA ARG A 253 14.15 -9.54 23.02
C ARG A 253 13.93 -8.10 23.49
N MET A 254 13.61 -7.19 22.56
CA MET A 254 13.30 -5.80 22.88
C MET A 254 11.97 -5.62 23.62
N TYR A 255 11.04 -6.58 23.49
CA TYR A 255 9.67 -6.45 24.02
C TYR A 255 9.12 -7.69 24.70
N ARG A 256 9.90 -8.79 24.79
CA ARG A 256 9.55 -10.02 25.52
C ARG A 256 10.59 -10.27 26.62
N ALA A 257 10.11 -10.68 27.79
CA ALA A 257 10.98 -10.99 28.92
C ALA A 257 11.77 -12.29 28.65
N ALA A 258 13.00 -12.37 29.17
CA ALA A 258 13.88 -13.52 28.95
C ALA A 258 13.29 -14.83 29.49
N ASP A 259 12.64 -14.79 30.66
CA ASP A 259 11.97 -15.92 31.29
C ASP A 259 10.75 -16.40 30.46
N GLU A 260 10.04 -15.49 29.81
CA GLU A 260 8.98 -15.83 28.87
C GLU A 260 9.56 -16.59 27.67
N LEU A 261 10.66 -16.05 27.07
CA LEU A 261 11.32 -16.67 25.92
C LEU A 261 11.88 -18.06 26.24
N GLU A 262 12.36 -18.28 27.46
CA GLU A 262 12.86 -19.59 27.91
C GLU A 262 11.71 -20.57 28.14
N SER A 263 10.69 -20.17 28.87
CA SER A 263 9.58 -21.06 29.28
C SER A 263 8.72 -21.51 28.09
N MET A 264 8.58 -20.75 27.02
CA MET A 264 7.76 -21.14 25.88
C MET A 264 8.26 -22.42 25.19
N HIS A 265 9.56 -22.78 25.30
CA HIS A 265 10.12 -24.02 24.75
C HIS A 265 9.60 -25.29 25.45
N GLU A 266 9.04 -25.20 26.63
CA GLU A 266 8.37 -26.32 27.28
C GLU A 266 7.15 -26.80 26.46
N ARG A 267 6.54 -25.89 25.69
CA ARG A 267 5.40 -26.12 24.81
C ARG A 267 5.80 -26.37 23.35
N ASP A 268 7.06 -26.75 23.08
CA ASP A 268 7.50 -27.04 21.71
C ASP A 268 6.73 -28.25 21.15
N PRO A 269 5.90 -28.07 20.09
CA PRO A 269 5.08 -29.15 19.55
C PRO A 269 5.90 -30.35 19.05
N ILE A 270 7.10 -30.10 18.51
CA ILE A 270 7.98 -31.17 18.04
C ILE A 270 8.51 -31.98 19.21
N ALA A 271 9.04 -31.31 20.23
CA ALA A 271 9.59 -31.99 21.41
C ALA A 271 8.51 -32.75 22.18
N VAL A 272 7.30 -32.16 22.31
CA VAL A 272 6.15 -32.82 22.97
C VAL A 272 5.75 -34.07 22.19
N PHE A 273 5.58 -33.94 20.87
CA PHE A 273 5.14 -35.05 20.02
C PHE A 273 6.20 -36.16 19.91
N GLN A 274 7.48 -35.83 19.84
CA GLN A 274 8.57 -36.79 19.83
C GLN A 274 8.63 -37.57 21.13
N ARG A 275 8.54 -36.91 22.29
CA ARG A 275 8.46 -37.60 23.61
C ARG A 275 7.28 -38.55 23.67
N LEU A 276 6.12 -38.18 23.14
CA LEU A 276 4.94 -39.04 23.05
C LEU A 276 5.25 -40.31 22.23
N MET A 277 5.88 -40.17 21.06
CA MET A 277 6.22 -41.30 20.17
C MET A 277 7.26 -42.21 20.79
N VAL A 278 8.24 -41.68 21.53
CA VAL A 278 9.23 -42.49 22.27
C VAL A 278 8.53 -43.24 23.41
N ARG A 279 7.67 -42.54 24.17
CA ARG A 279 6.88 -43.21 25.26
C ARG A 279 6.02 -44.36 24.73
N ASP A 280 5.41 -44.19 23.56
CA ASP A 280 4.55 -45.21 22.94
C ASP A 280 5.33 -46.27 22.16
N GLY A 281 6.66 -46.21 22.19
CA GLY A 281 7.56 -47.21 21.59
C GLY A 281 7.66 -47.17 20.05
N LEU A 282 7.21 -46.11 19.43
CA LEU A 282 7.32 -45.91 17.99
C LEU A 282 8.73 -45.45 17.56
N LEU A 283 9.42 -44.73 18.43
CA LEU A 283 10.79 -44.28 18.27
C LEU A 283 11.64 -44.62 19.50
N THR A 284 12.94 -44.62 19.32
CA THR A 284 13.90 -44.42 20.41
C THR A 284 14.53 -43.06 20.30
N GLU A 285 15.18 -42.55 21.34
CA GLU A 285 15.88 -41.24 21.29
C GLU A 285 16.92 -41.24 20.15
N ASP A 286 17.66 -42.36 19.97
CA ASP A 286 18.65 -42.49 18.88
C ASP A 286 17.99 -42.44 17.50
N SER A 287 16.86 -43.14 17.30
CA SER A 287 16.15 -43.10 16.01
C SER A 287 15.52 -41.76 15.72
N ALA A 288 15.04 -41.07 16.75
CA ALA A 288 14.51 -39.70 16.61
C ALA A 288 15.61 -38.73 16.23
N LYS A 289 16.80 -38.84 16.87
CA LYS A 289 17.97 -38.02 16.50
C LYS A 289 18.45 -38.32 15.09
N ALA A 290 18.55 -39.59 14.72
CA ALA A 290 18.93 -40.00 13.36
C ALA A 290 17.93 -39.47 12.30
N LEU A 291 16.64 -39.43 12.62
CA LEU A 291 15.62 -38.85 11.74
C LEU A 291 15.86 -37.36 11.56
N GLU A 292 16.07 -36.63 12.66
CA GLU A 292 16.34 -35.16 12.60
C GLU A 292 17.60 -34.90 11.74
N ASP A 293 18.69 -35.62 11.99
CA ASP A 293 19.93 -35.41 11.24
C ASP A 293 19.77 -35.74 9.74
N THR A 294 19.01 -36.78 9.42
CA THR A 294 18.69 -37.14 8.02
C THR A 294 17.89 -36.00 7.35
N LEU A 295 16.84 -35.47 8.01
CA LEU A 295 16.01 -34.41 7.47
C LEU A 295 16.80 -33.10 7.34
N ARG A 296 17.72 -32.86 8.27
CA ARG A 296 18.61 -31.67 8.19
C ARG A 296 19.45 -31.67 6.92
N GLU A 297 20.03 -32.85 6.55
CA GLU A 297 20.78 -32.97 5.32
C GLU A 297 19.86 -32.90 4.08
N GLU A 298 18.65 -33.49 4.12
CA GLU A 298 17.67 -33.36 3.03
C GLU A 298 17.32 -31.90 2.77
N VAL A 299 16.99 -31.14 3.83
CA VAL A 299 16.68 -29.70 3.75
C VAL A 299 17.89 -28.94 3.20
N ARG A 300 19.10 -29.19 3.74
CA ARG A 300 20.31 -28.53 3.26
C ARG A 300 20.54 -28.76 1.76
N ALA A 301 20.39 -30.01 1.30
CA ALA A 301 20.52 -30.38 -0.09
C ALA A 301 19.49 -29.68 -0.98
N ALA A 302 18.22 -29.55 -0.52
CA ALA A 302 17.18 -28.83 -1.23
C ALA A 302 17.53 -27.34 -1.41
N TYR A 303 18.03 -26.68 -0.36
CA TYR A 303 18.46 -25.28 -0.42
C TYR A 303 19.71 -25.09 -1.30
N GLN A 304 20.66 -26.00 -1.26
CA GLN A 304 21.80 -25.96 -2.18
C GLN A 304 21.37 -26.12 -3.63
N LYS A 305 20.47 -27.03 -3.92
CA LYS A 305 19.91 -27.23 -5.26
C LYS A 305 19.19 -25.99 -5.74
N ALA A 306 18.30 -25.42 -4.91
CA ALA A 306 17.53 -24.23 -5.26
C ALA A 306 18.43 -23.01 -5.48
N SER A 307 19.48 -22.82 -4.67
CA SER A 307 20.40 -21.69 -4.83
C SER A 307 21.12 -21.68 -6.19
N ALA A 308 21.32 -22.85 -6.79
CA ALA A 308 22.00 -23.01 -8.08
C ALA A 308 21.07 -22.82 -9.28
N THR A 309 19.76 -22.66 -9.09
CA THR A 309 18.81 -22.42 -10.17
C THR A 309 18.84 -20.97 -10.66
N GLN A 310 18.25 -20.75 -11.83
CA GLN A 310 18.25 -19.47 -12.50
C GLN A 310 17.42 -18.43 -11.74
N ASP A 311 17.96 -17.21 -11.65
CA ASP A 311 17.22 -16.04 -11.20
C ASP A 311 16.21 -15.58 -12.28
N PRO A 312 15.16 -14.83 -11.92
CA PRO A 312 14.26 -14.20 -12.88
C PRO A 312 15.02 -13.27 -13.84
N LEU A 313 14.54 -13.18 -15.08
CA LEU A 313 15.10 -12.25 -16.05
C LEU A 313 14.44 -10.88 -15.92
N ALA A 314 15.20 -9.81 -16.09
CA ALA A 314 14.69 -8.43 -15.93
C ALA A 314 13.53 -8.13 -16.89
N GLU A 315 13.56 -8.65 -18.12
CA GLU A 315 12.50 -8.52 -19.10
C GLU A 315 11.19 -9.25 -18.73
N GLU A 316 11.23 -10.15 -17.76
CA GLU A 316 10.04 -10.86 -17.26
C GLU A 316 9.28 -10.09 -16.19
N CYS A 317 9.75 -8.92 -15.77
CA CYS A 317 9.12 -8.17 -14.66
C CYS A 317 7.64 -7.81 -14.94
N ALA A 318 7.29 -7.51 -16.19
CA ALA A 318 5.91 -7.21 -16.59
C ALA A 318 5.13 -8.46 -17.06
N LEU A 319 5.77 -9.61 -17.18
CA LEU A 319 5.14 -10.84 -17.66
C LEU A 319 4.02 -11.25 -16.69
N HIS A 320 2.87 -11.66 -17.24
CA HIS A 320 1.70 -12.05 -16.47
C HIS A 320 1.05 -10.93 -15.63
N LEU A 321 1.33 -9.66 -15.92
CA LEU A 321 0.59 -8.57 -15.28
C LEU A 321 -0.90 -8.65 -15.64
N THR A 322 -1.18 -8.84 -16.93
CA THR A 322 -2.50 -9.22 -17.47
C THR A 322 -2.33 -10.38 -18.45
N GLY A 323 -3.41 -11.07 -18.77
CA GLY A 323 -3.48 -12.01 -19.87
C GLY A 323 -3.60 -11.29 -21.23
N GLU A 324 -3.57 -12.06 -22.28
CA GLU A 324 -3.83 -11.55 -23.63
C GLU A 324 -5.25 -10.97 -23.72
N LEU A 325 -5.41 -9.96 -24.56
CA LEU A 325 -6.72 -9.41 -24.86
C LEU A 325 -7.46 -10.42 -25.75
N PHE A 326 -8.63 -10.83 -25.29
CA PHE A 326 -9.50 -11.74 -26.00
C PHE A 326 -10.79 -11.01 -26.35
N THR A 327 -11.25 -11.16 -27.60
CA THR A 327 -12.54 -10.68 -28.07
C THR A 327 -13.27 -11.85 -28.71
N PRO A 328 -14.48 -12.19 -28.27
CA PRO A 328 -15.29 -13.21 -28.90
C PRO A 328 -15.58 -12.86 -30.36
N ASP A 329 -15.64 -13.87 -31.26
CA ASP A 329 -15.94 -13.65 -32.67
C ASP A 329 -17.38 -13.16 -32.92
N SER A 330 -18.29 -13.44 -31.99
CA SER A 330 -19.70 -13.06 -32.05
C SER A 330 -20.33 -13.00 -30.67
N MET A 331 -21.50 -12.41 -30.61
CA MET A 331 -22.39 -12.43 -29.47
C MET A 331 -23.84 -12.78 -29.95
N PRO A 332 -24.70 -13.27 -29.06
CA PRO A 332 -26.11 -13.51 -29.40
C PRO A 332 -26.83 -12.22 -29.84
N ASP A 333 -27.82 -12.35 -30.66
CA ASP A 333 -28.74 -11.25 -30.99
C ASP A 333 -29.55 -10.88 -29.73
N LEU A 334 -29.38 -9.64 -29.28
CA LEU A 334 -30.03 -9.13 -28.07
C LEU A 334 -31.43 -8.55 -28.34
N GLU A 335 -31.88 -8.53 -29.60
CA GLU A 335 -33.18 -7.97 -30.00
C GLU A 335 -33.43 -6.56 -29.42
N LEU A 336 -32.46 -5.64 -29.56
CA LEU A 336 -32.49 -4.29 -28.94
C LEU A 336 -33.45 -3.34 -29.67
N GLY A 337 -33.84 -3.61 -30.90
CA GLY A 337 -34.61 -2.71 -31.77
C GLY A 337 -33.72 -1.65 -32.43
N GLU A 338 -34.33 -0.60 -33.01
CA GLU A 338 -33.64 0.49 -33.67
C GLU A 338 -33.06 1.54 -32.66
N SER A 339 -33.69 1.64 -31.50
CA SER A 339 -33.21 2.45 -30.36
C SER A 339 -33.45 1.72 -29.03
N CYS A 340 -32.62 1.94 -28.06
CA CYS A 340 -32.83 1.48 -26.68
C CYS A 340 -31.98 2.28 -25.69
N ARG A 341 -32.27 2.11 -24.40
CA ARG A 341 -31.45 2.66 -23.33
C ARG A 341 -30.28 1.74 -23.03
N MET A 342 -29.19 2.31 -22.53
CA MET A 342 -28.03 1.52 -22.16
C MET A 342 -28.37 0.47 -21.12
N LEU A 343 -29.23 0.80 -20.13
CA LEU A 343 -29.65 -0.15 -19.10
C LEU A 343 -30.37 -1.38 -19.69
N ASP A 344 -31.18 -1.21 -20.75
CA ASP A 344 -31.89 -2.33 -21.39
C ASP A 344 -30.90 -3.21 -22.18
N ALA A 345 -29.92 -2.63 -22.86
CA ALA A 345 -28.86 -3.34 -23.55
C ALA A 345 -28.00 -4.18 -22.58
N VAL A 346 -27.62 -3.61 -21.44
CA VAL A 346 -26.86 -4.32 -20.40
C VAL A 346 -27.70 -5.47 -19.81
N ASN A 347 -28.98 -5.21 -19.45
CA ASN A 347 -29.85 -6.24 -18.91
C ASN A 347 -30.01 -7.44 -19.87
N LYS A 348 -30.27 -7.17 -21.15
CA LYS A 348 -30.36 -8.23 -22.17
C LYS A 348 -29.06 -8.99 -22.37
N THR A 349 -27.90 -8.29 -22.26
CA THR A 349 -26.58 -8.92 -22.28
C THR A 349 -26.43 -9.88 -21.10
N PHE A 350 -26.83 -9.47 -19.90
CA PHE A 350 -26.76 -10.33 -18.71
C PHE A 350 -27.69 -11.54 -18.83
N HIS A 351 -28.89 -11.37 -19.35
CA HIS A 351 -29.80 -12.51 -19.64
C HIS A 351 -29.19 -13.51 -20.62
N SER A 352 -28.55 -13.00 -21.67
CA SER A 352 -27.87 -13.82 -22.66
C SER A 352 -26.64 -14.54 -22.07
N ALA A 353 -25.87 -13.85 -21.22
CA ALA A 353 -24.75 -14.46 -20.52
C ALA A 353 -25.21 -15.56 -19.54
N LEU A 354 -26.29 -15.32 -18.80
CA LEU A 354 -26.88 -16.34 -17.90
C LEU A 354 -27.32 -17.61 -18.64
N ASP A 355 -27.79 -17.46 -19.88
CA ASP A 355 -28.22 -18.58 -20.73
C ASP A 355 -27.07 -19.38 -21.34
N THR A 356 -26.01 -18.70 -21.74
CA THR A 356 -24.93 -19.27 -22.54
C THR A 356 -23.68 -19.62 -21.79
N MET A 357 -23.49 -19.02 -20.60
CA MET A 357 -22.26 -19.19 -19.76
C MET A 357 -22.62 -19.93 -18.46
N PRO A 358 -22.36 -21.24 -18.33
CA PRO A 358 -22.75 -22.00 -17.14
C PRO A 358 -22.03 -21.59 -15.87
N ASP A 359 -20.84 -20.96 -15.99
CA ASP A 359 -20.02 -20.57 -14.86
C ASP A 359 -20.22 -19.11 -14.42
N ILE A 360 -21.12 -18.36 -15.09
CA ILE A 360 -21.39 -16.98 -14.70
C ILE A 360 -22.18 -16.93 -13.38
N VAL A 361 -21.82 -15.98 -12.52
CA VAL A 361 -22.51 -15.70 -11.26
C VAL A 361 -22.69 -14.19 -11.14
N PHE A 362 -23.93 -13.74 -11.00
CA PHE A 362 -24.27 -12.35 -10.70
C PHE A 362 -24.38 -12.18 -9.18
N PHE A 363 -23.72 -11.20 -8.65
CA PHE A 363 -23.63 -10.97 -7.21
C PHE A 363 -23.57 -9.46 -6.93
N GLY A 364 -24.27 -8.98 -5.92
CA GLY A 364 -24.32 -7.56 -5.57
C GLY A 364 -25.49 -7.23 -4.66
N GLU A 365 -25.53 -5.99 -4.20
CA GLU A 365 -26.57 -5.50 -3.29
C GLU A 365 -27.89 -5.32 -4.05
N ASP A 366 -28.95 -5.89 -3.53
CA ASP A 366 -30.33 -5.76 -4.06
C ASP A 366 -30.49 -6.13 -5.55
N ILE A 367 -29.58 -6.91 -6.11
CA ILE A 367 -29.63 -7.31 -7.54
C ILE A 367 -30.73 -8.33 -7.85
N ALA A 368 -31.23 -9.04 -6.85
CA ALA A 368 -32.29 -10.03 -7.05
C ALA A 368 -33.67 -9.39 -7.22
N ASP A 369 -34.56 -10.13 -7.89
CA ASP A 369 -35.97 -9.74 -8.02
C ASP A 369 -36.71 -9.69 -6.65
N PRO A 370 -37.71 -8.83 -6.50
CA PRO A 370 -38.33 -7.97 -7.55
C PRO A 370 -37.59 -6.65 -7.82
N LYS A 371 -36.51 -6.31 -7.08
CA LYS A 371 -35.79 -5.04 -7.21
C LYS A 371 -34.99 -4.99 -8.52
N GLY A 372 -34.09 -5.95 -8.75
CA GLY A 372 -33.24 -6.03 -9.94
C GLY A 372 -32.12 -4.98 -10.01
N GLY A 373 -31.53 -4.66 -8.85
CA GLY A 373 -30.50 -3.60 -8.71
C GLY A 373 -31.09 -2.20 -8.62
N VAL A 374 -30.24 -1.19 -8.32
CA VAL A 374 -30.68 0.21 -8.20
C VAL A 374 -31.27 0.74 -9.52
N PHE A 375 -30.67 0.35 -10.63
CA PHE A 375 -31.05 0.81 -11.98
C PHE A 375 -31.76 -0.29 -12.81
N ASN A 376 -32.25 -1.37 -12.18
CA ASN A 376 -32.88 -2.52 -12.84
C ASN A 376 -31.97 -3.28 -13.82
N LEU A 377 -30.65 -3.14 -13.75
CA LEU A 377 -29.70 -3.80 -14.64
C LEU A 377 -29.76 -5.34 -14.58
N THR A 378 -30.12 -5.88 -13.42
CA THR A 378 -30.20 -7.34 -13.17
C THR A 378 -31.63 -7.89 -13.08
N LYS A 379 -32.62 -7.06 -13.40
CA LYS A 379 -34.01 -7.45 -13.28
C LYS A 379 -34.33 -8.70 -14.10
N GLY A 380 -35.03 -9.67 -13.49
CA GLY A 380 -35.42 -10.93 -14.11
C GLY A 380 -34.37 -12.03 -14.00
N LEU A 381 -33.13 -11.74 -13.67
CA LEU A 381 -32.08 -12.77 -13.62
C LEU A 381 -32.30 -13.77 -12.50
N SER A 382 -32.61 -13.32 -11.27
CA SER A 382 -32.85 -14.23 -10.15
C SER A 382 -34.14 -14.98 -10.23
N ALA A 383 -35.17 -14.44 -10.91
CA ALA A 383 -36.36 -15.17 -11.24
C ALA A 383 -36.08 -16.31 -12.19
N LYS A 384 -35.09 -16.19 -13.08
CA LYS A 384 -34.63 -17.19 -14.01
C LYS A 384 -33.70 -18.22 -13.40
N ASP A 385 -32.71 -17.76 -12.63
CA ASP A 385 -31.75 -18.61 -11.93
C ASP A 385 -31.37 -18.02 -10.54
N PRO A 386 -32.10 -18.44 -9.48
CA PRO A 386 -31.87 -17.91 -8.14
C PRO A 386 -30.56 -18.40 -7.48
N LEU A 387 -29.84 -19.35 -8.09
CA LEU A 387 -28.56 -19.83 -7.59
C LEU A 387 -27.39 -19.01 -8.14
N ARG A 388 -27.53 -18.48 -9.36
CA ARG A 388 -26.49 -17.74 -10.05
C ARG A 388 -26.72 -16.22 -10.14
N ALA A 389 -27.88 -15.72 -9.69
CA ALA A 389 -28.15 -14.29 -9.55
C ALA A 389 -28.63 -14.02 -8.12
N VAL A 390 -27.75 -13.48 -7.27
CA VAL A 390 -27.90 -13.57 -5.82
C VAL A 390 -27.58 -12.24 -5.15
N ASN A 391 -28.39 -11.81 -4.19
CA ASN A 391 -28.07 -10.68 -3.35
C ASN A 391 -26.85 -10.96 -2.48
N SER A 392 -26.01 -9.94 -2.35
CA SER A 392 -24.96 -9.86 -1.35
C SER A 392 -25.47 -9.24 -0.05
N PRO A 393 -24.74 -9.40 1.07
CA PRO A 393 -24.88 -8.46 2.16
C PRO A 393 -24.40 -7.07 1.74
N LEU A 394 -24.80 -6.02 2.49
CA LEU A 394 -24.28 -4.65 2.38
C LEU A 394 -22.84 -4.60 2.92
N ALA A 395 -21.89 -5.08 2.12
CA ALA A 395 -20.49 -5.17 2.50
C ALA A 395 -19.63 -5.32 1.24
N GLU A 396 -19.07 -4.23 0.75
CA GLU A 396 -18.34 -4.20 -0.52
C GLU A 396 -17.06 -5.03 -0.47
N SER A 397 -16.39 -5.13 0.69
CA SER A 397 -15.27 -6.06 0.88
C SER A 397 -15.70 -7.51 0.63
N THR A 398 -16.87 -7.90 1.13
CA THR A 398 -17.45 -9.23 0.90
C THR A 398 -17.74 -9.44 -0.57
N ILE A 399 -18.40 -8.49 -1.23
CA ILE A 399 -18.75 -8.59 -2.66
C ILE A 399 -17.48 -8.83 -3.47
N MET A 400 -16.48 -8.00 -3.26
CA MET A 400 -15.24 -8.01 -4.02
C MET A 400 -14.37 -9.23 -3.69
N GLY A 401 -14.17 -9.53 -2.41
CA GLY A 401 -13.31 -10.63 -1.96
C GLY A 401 -13.89 -12.02 -2.30
N VAL A 402 -15.18 -12.21 -2.12
CA VAL A 402 -15.89 -13.45 -2.52
C VAL A 402 -15.81 -13.66 -4.03
N SER A 403 -15.94 -12.57 -4.81
CA SER A 403 -15.83 -12.66 -6.28
C SER A 403 -14.41 -13.08 -6.72
N VAL A 404 -13.35 -12.62 -6.02
CA VAL A 404 -11.98 -13.13 -6.26
C VAL A 404 -11.90 -14.65 -6.04
N GLY A 405 -12.50 -15.13 -4.96
CA GLY A 405 -12.52 -16.56 -4.65
C GLY A 405 -13.31 -17.39 -5.66
N LEU A 406 -14.47 -16.92 -6.08
CA LEU A 406 -15.27 -17.54 -7.15
C LEU A 406 -14.46 -17.63 -8.45
N ALA A 407 -13.82 -16.53 -8.85
CA ALA A 407 -12.99 -16.46 -10.05
C ALA A 407 -11.78 -17.42 -9.96
N SER A 408 -11.10 -17.44 -8.80
CA SER A 408 -9.95 -18.33 -8.56
C SER A 408 -10.34 -19.81 -8.60
N TYR A 409 -11.56 -20.14 -8.16
CA TYR A 409 -12.10 -21.49 -8.23
C TYR A 409 -12.43 -21.90 -9.67
N GLY A 410 -12.88 -20.99 -10.51
CA GLY A 410 -13.22 -21.25 -11.91
C GLY A 410 -14.58 -20.73 -12.34
N LYS A 411 -15.29 -19.98 -11.49
CA LYS A 411 -16.51 -19.26 -11.86
C LYS A 411 -16.17 -17.93 -12.54
N ARG A 412 -17.18 -17.30 -13.14
CA ARG A 412 -17.07 -15.97 -13.76
C ARG A 412 -18.02 -14.99 -13.06
N PRO A 413 -17.64 -14.43 -11.92
CA PRO A 413 -18.48 -13.46 -11.22
C PRO A 413 -18.59 -12.16 -12.02
N CYS A 414 -19.82 -11.68 -12.16
CA CYS A 414 -20.16 -10.34 -12.61
C CYS A 414 -20.90 -9.67 -11.47
N PHE A 415 -20.29 -8.65 -10.85
CA PHE A 415 -20.86 -8.08 -9.64
C PHE A 415 -21.02 -6.57 -9.69
N GLU A 416 -22.09 -6.13 -9.03
CA GLU A 416 -22.48 -4.73 -8.91
C GLU A 416 -21.86 -4.11 -7.65
N ILE A 417 -21.27 -2.94 -7.83
CA ILE A 417 -21.13 -1.92 -6.78
C ILE A 417 -22.14 -0.83 -7.14
N GLN A 418 -23.07 -0.52 -6.25
CA GLN A 418 -24.24 0.33 -6.56
C GLN A 418 -23.88 1.70 -7.12
N PHE A 419 -22.75 2.27 -6.68
CA PHE A 419 -22.12 3.48 -7.20
C PHE A 419 -20.63 3.37 -7.05
N VAL A 420 -19.87 3.90 -7.99
CA VAL A 420 -18.39 3.85 -7.94
C VAL A 420 -17.83 4.44 -6.65
N ASP A 421 -18.53 5.42 -6.08
CA ASP A 421 -18.22 6.08 -4.81
C ASP A 421 -18.19 5.13 -3.61
N PHE A 422 -18.87 4.00 -3.67
CA PHE A 422 -18.98 3.01 -2.59
C PHE A 422 -17.91 1.90 -2.67
N ILE A 423 -17.06 1.90 -3.68
CA ILE A 423 -16.07 0.83 -3.87
C ILE A 423 -14.98 0.80 -2.78
N TYR A 424 -14.78 1.90 -2.06
CA TYR A 424 -13.63 2.08 -1.16
C TYR A 424 -13.54 1.11 0.02
N PRO A 425 -14.62 0.64 0.67
CA PRO A 425 -14.50 -0.41 1.68
C PRO A 425 -13.86 -1.70 1.12
N GLY A 426 -14.14 -2.03 -0.16
CA GLY A 426 -13.55 -3.17 -0.86
C GLY A 426 -12.18 -2.90 -1.52
N TRP A 427 -11.61 -1.70 -1.38
CA TRP A 427 -10.36 -1.30 -2.05
C TRP A 427 -9.19 -2.23 -1.74
N ASN A 428 -9.10 -2.74 -0.50
CA ASN A 428 -8.10 -3.73 -0.15
C ASN A 428 -8.19 -4.98 -1.03
N GLN A 429 -9.38 -5.49 -1.30
CA GLN A 429 -9.58 -6.65 -2.17
C GLN A 429 -9.19 -6.35 -3.63
N LEU A 430 -9.46 -5.13 -4.10
CA LEU A 430 -9.08 -4.70 -5.45
C LEU A 430 -7.56 -4.67 -5.61
N VAL A 431 -6.86 -3.91 -4.78
CA VAL A 431 -5.42 -3.68 -4.95
C VAL A 431 -4.56 -4.85 -4.50
N SER A 432 -4.98 -5.58 -3.43
CA SER A 432 -4.19 -6.67 -2.86
C SER A 432 -4.43 -8.01 -3.55
N ASN A 433 -5.65 -8.26 -4.05
CA ASN A 433 -6.04 -9.53 -4.62
C ASN A 433 -6.31 -9.47 -6.11
N MET A 434 -7.33 -8.73 -6.55
CA MET A 434 -7.72 -8.71 -7.96
C MET A 434 -6.58 -8.30 -8.88
N ALA A 435 -5.97 -7.16 -8.60
CA ALA A 435 -4.92 -6.57 -9.42
C ALA A 435 -3.63 -7.39 -9.46
N THR A 436 -3.31 -8.10 -8.38
CA THR A 436 -2.00 -8.72 -8.23
C THR A 436 -1.99 -10.23 -8.41
N LEU A 437 -3.16 -10.90 -8.31
CA LEU A 437 -3.23 -12.36 -8.22
C LEU A 437 -2.51 -13.08 -9.37
N ARG A 438 -2.78 -12.67 -10.61
CA ARG A 438 -2.12 -13.26 -11.80
C ARG A 438 -0.61 -12.99 -11.75
N TRP A 439 -0.19 -11.76 -11.53
CA TRP A 439 1.21 -11.38 -11.54
C TRP A 439 1.99 -12.05 -10.41
N ARG A 440 1.49 -11.95 -9.16
CA ARG A 440 2.18 -12.49 -7.99
C ARG A 440 2.27 -14.03 -7.97
N SER A 441 1.41 -14.71 -8.71
CA SER A 441 1.41 -16.17 -8.88
C SER A 441 2.04 -16.63 -10.18
N PHE A 442 2.79 -15.78 -10.87
CA PHE A 442 3.40 -16.08 -12.17
C PHE A 442 2.43 -16.66 -13.21
N GLY A 443 1.19 -16.17 -13.21
CA GLY A 443 0.14 -16.61 -14.14
C GLY A 443 -0.59 -17.90 -13.75
N HIS A 444 -0.21 -18.59 -12.66
CA HIS A 444 -0.84 -19.83 -12.22
C HIS A 444 -2.28 -19.65 -11.74
N TRP A 445 -2.58 -18.49 -11.17
CA TRP A 445 -3.94 -18.13 -10.77
C TRP A 445 -4.47 -17.02 -11.67
N LYS A 446 -5.70 -17.18 -12.15
CA LYS A 446 -6.42 -16.19 -12.96
C LYS A 446 -7.52 -15.55 -12.12
N CYS A 447 -8.00 -14.38 -12.54
CA CYS A 447 -9.08 -13.68 -11.87
C CYS A 447 -10.13 -13.17 -12.89
N PRO A 448 -10.84 -14.07 -13.59
CA PRO A 448 -11.83 -13.73 -14.62
C PRO A 448 -13.10 -13.19 -13.95
N LEU A 449 -13.15 -11.90 -13.67
CA LEU A 449 -14.32 -11.24 -13.06
C LEU A 449 -14.62 -9.90 -13.71
N VAL A 450 -15.87 -9.49 -13.63
CA VAL A 450 -16.35 -8.18 -14.08
C VAL A 450 -16.95 -7.44 -12.91
N ILE A 451 -16.46 -6.22 -12.67
CA ILE A 451 -17.06 -5.25 -11.76
C ILE A 451 -17.80 -4.22 -12.62
N TYR A 452 -19.04 -3.92 -12.29
CA TYR A 452 -19.70 -2.77 -12.89
C TYR A 452 -20.22 -1.84 -11.80
N ALA A 453 -20.10 -0.55 -12.08
CA ALA A 453 -20.56 0.47 -11.16
C ALA A 453 -21.10 1.67 -11.93
N PRO A 454 -22.32 2.13 -11.62
CA PRO A 454 -22.80 3.44 -12.05
C PRO A 454 -21.87 4.54 -11.56
N CYS A 455 -21.59 5.53 -12.43
CA CYS A 455 -20.66 6.62 -12.13
C CYS A 455 -21.10 7.93 -12.77
N GLY A 456 -20.41 9.01 -12.44
CA GLY A 456 -20.54 10.31 -13.07
C GLY A 456 -21.70 11.16 -12.60
N GLY A 457 -21.65 12.42 -13.00
CA GLY A 457 -22.66 13.45 -12.76
C GLY A 457 -23.68 13.60 -13.88
N TYR A 458 -24.05 14.84 -14.19
CA TYR A 458 -25.09 15.25 -15.15
C TYR A 458 -26.48 14.65 -14.85
N LEU A 459 -26.68 14.19 -13.63
CA LEU A 459 -27.94 13.73 -13.10
C LEU A 459 -28.10 14.27 -11.68
N PRO A 460 -28.63 15.51 -11.53
CA PRO A 460 -28.65 16.22 -10.26
C PRO A 460 -29.31 15.44 -9.13
N GLY A 461 -28.75 15.59 -7.92
CA GLY A 461 -29.22 14.90 -6.71
C GLY A 461 -28.28 13.84 -6.18
N GLY A 462 -27.25 13.43 -6.94
CA GLY A 462 -26.26 12.46 -6.51
C GLY A 462 -25.28 12.99 -5.46
N ALA A 463 -24.95 14.26 -5.53
CA ALA A 463 -23.96 14.89 -4.64
C ALA A 463 -22.60 14.15 -4.63
N LEU A 464 -21.87 14.31 -3.51
CA LEU A 464 -20.49 13.79 -3.40
C LEU A 464 -20.36 12.27 -3.25
N TRP A 465 -21.47 11.54 -3.00
CA TRP A 465 -21.42 10.10 -2.77
C TRP A 465 -22.05 9.26 -3.89
N HIS A 466 -22.49 9.90 -4.99
CA HIS A 466 -23.15 9.21 -6.10
C HIS A 466 -22.80 9.81 -7.48
N SER A 467 -21.79 10.66 -7.56
CA SER A 467 -21.53 11.44 -8.78
C SER A 467 -20.08 11.54 -9.20
N GLN A 468 -19.17 10.71 -8.62
CA GLN A 468 -17.79 10.70 -9.06
C GLN A 468 -17.65 9.83 -10.32
N ALA A 469 -16.69 10.17 -11.19
CA ALA A 469 -16.35 9.39 -12.37
C ALA A 469 -15.32 8.31 -12.02
N GLY A 470 -14.21 8.70 -11.39
CA GLY A 470 -13.28 7.81 -10.70
C GLY A 470 -12.34 6.96 -11.55
N GLU A 471 -12.41 7.03 -12.88
CA GLU A 471 -11.59 6.20 -13.79
C GLU A 471 -10.09 6.37 -13.57
N GLY A 472 -9.63 7.57 -13.20
CA GLY A 472 -8.23 7.83 -12.91
C GLY A 472 -7.69 6.99 -11.76
N SER A 473 -8.48 6.77 -10.71
CA SER A 473 -8.09 5.94 -9.56
C SER A 473 -7.85 4.48 -9.96
N PHE A 474 -8.66 3.94 -10.86
CA PHE A 474 -8.53 2.55 -11.30
C PHE A 474 -7.45 2.37 -12.36
N ALA A 475 -7.31 3.32 -13.29
CA ALA A 475 -6.26 3.31 -14.31
C ALA A 475 -4.85 3.32 -13.72
N HIS A 476 -4.70 3.85 -12.49
CA HIS A 476 -3.44 3.85 -11.75
C HIS A 476 -3.08 2.48 -11.15
N VAL A 477 -4.01 1.51 -11.09
CA VAL A 477 -3.78 0.19 -10.48
C VAL A 477 -3.32 -0.81 -11.54
N PRO A 478 -2.04 -1.26 -11.53
CA PRO A 478 -1.56 -2.23 -12.51
C PRO A 478 -2.30 -3.58 -12.35
N GLY A 479 -2.68 -4.19 -13.48
CA GLY A 479 -3.37 -5.49 -13.51
C GLY A 479 -4.90 -5.42 -13.56
N ILE A 480 -5.47 -4.22 -13.55
CA ILE A 480 -6.91 -3.98 -13.72
C ILE A 480 -7.17 -3.42 -15.13
N ARG A 481 -8.25 -3.90 -15.76
CA ARG A 481 -8.78 -3.31 -16.99
C ARG A 481 -9.95 -2.38 -16.66
N VAL A 482 -10.04 -1.24 -17.37
CA VAL A 482 -11.06 -0.22 -17.11
C VAL A 482 -11.69 0.22 -18.42
N VAL A 483 -13.00 0.19 -18.50
CA VAL A 483 -13.76 0.63 -19.68
C VAL A 483 -14.94 1.52 -19.27
N VAL A 484 -15.31 2.45 -20.15
CA VAL A 484 -16.42 3.40 -19.96
C VAL A 484 -17.23 3.46 -21.26
N PRO A 485 -18.36 2.77 -21.38
CA PRO A 485 -19.19 2.83 -22.56
C PRO A 485 -19.88 4.20 -22.70
N SER A 486 -20.12 4.64 -23.94
CA SER A 486 -20.88 5.84 -24.25
C SER A 486 -22.18 5.57 -25.00
N THR A 487 -22.38 4.34 -25.49
CA THR A 487 -23.61 3.94 -26.21
C THR A 487 -24.14 2.59 -25.72
N PRO A 488 -25.43 2.29 -25.91
CA PRO A 488 -26.02 0.96 -25.60
C PRO A 488 -25.28 -0.20 -26.31
N ALA A 489 -24.90 -0.02 -27.57
CA ALA A 489 -24.18 -1.03 -28.35
C ALA A 489 -22.77 -1.28 -27.79
N ASP A 490 -22.04 -0.21 -27.42
CA ASP A 490 -20.73 -0.34 -26.80
C ASP A 490 -20.83 -0.99 -25.41
N ALA A 491 -21.84 -0.63 -24.62
CA ALA A 491 -22.07 -1.25 -23.31
C ALA A 491 -22.27 -2.76 -23.45
N ALA A 492 -23.18 -3.20 -24.33
CA ALA A 492 -23.42 -4.61 -24.58
C ALA A 492 -22.15 -5.33 -25.07
N GLY A 493 -21.45 -4.76 -26.05
CA GLY A 493 -20.24 -5.35 -26.63
C GLY A 493 -19.07 -5.43 -25.66
N LEU A 494 -18.85 -4.38 -24.84
CA LEU A 494 -17.79 -4.34 -23.82
C LEU A 494 -18.07 -5.34 -22.69
N PHE A 495 -19.32 -5.43 -22.20
CA PHE A 495 -19.70 -6.44 -21.21
C PHE A 495 -19.48 -7.84 -21.77
N TRP A 496 -19.94 -8.10 -23.00
CA TRP A 496 -19.76 -9.43 -23.60
C TRP A 496 -18.29 -9.81 -23.70
N THR A 497 -17.43 -8.90 -24.13
CA THR A 497 -15.97 -9.11 -24.21
C THR A 497 -15.36 -9.32 -22.83
N ALA A 498 -15.70 -8.47 -21.85
CA ALA A 498 -15.19 -8.56 -20.49
C ALA A 498 -15.57 -9.87 -19.80
N LEU A 499 -16.82 -10.33 -19.96
CA LEU A 499 -17.32 -11.60 -19.41
C LEU A 499 -16.57 -12.83 -19.96
N HIS A 500 -15.97 -12.74 -21.15
CA HIS A 500 -15.15 -13.81 -21.73
C HIS A 500 -13.65 -13.66 -21.44
N GLY A 501 -13.24 -12.50 -20.90
CA GLY A 501 -11.86 -12.22 -20.52
C GLY A 501 -11.35 -13.07 -19.35
N GLU A 502 -10.04 -13.01 -19.09
CA GLU A 502 -9.38 -13.76 -18.01
C GLU A 502 -8.88 -12.88 -16.87
N ASP A 503 -9.05 -11.56 -16.98
CA ASP A 503 -8.54 -10.58 -16.03
C ASP A 503 -9.67 -9.73 -15.45
N PRO A 504 -9.46 -9.15 -14.26
CA PRO A 504 -10.45 -8.27 -13.66
C PRO A 504 -10.70 -7.06 -14.57
N THR A 505 -11.96 -6.83 -14.89
CA THR A 505 -12.38 -5.69 -15.71
C THR A 505 -13.43 -4.87 -14.97
N ILE A 506 -13.16 -3.58 -14.82
CA ILE A 506 -14.09 -2.60 -14.26
C ILE A 506 -14.81 -1.91 -15.41
N ILE A 507 -16.14 -1.94 -15.38
CA ILE A 507 -17.01 -1.24 -16.33
C ILE A 507 -17.73 -0.12 -15.59
N LEU A 508 -17.35 1.12 -15.89
CA LEU A 508 -17.96 2.31 -15.31
C LEU A 508 -19.12 2.75 -16.20
N LEU A 509 -20.33 2.71 -15.65
CA LEU A 509 -21.57 3.02 -16.37
C LEU A 509 -21.99 4.48 -16.12
N PRO A 510 -21.87 5.37 -17.11
CA PRO A 510 -22.29 6.78 -16.93
C PRO A 510 -23.79 6.85 -16.64
N LYS A 511 -24.16 7.36 -15.45
CA LYS A 511 -25.56 7.37 -14.97
C LYS A 511 -26.51 8.10 -15.90
N HIS A 512 -26.10 9.23 -16.43
CA HIS A 512 -26.89 10.02 -17.36
C HIS A 512 -27.24 9.19 -18.60
N LEU A 513 -26.23 8.59 -19.25
CA LEU A 513 -26.42 7.82 -20.48
C LEU A 513 -27.20 6.51 -20.29
N MET A 514 -27.27 5.99 -19.06
CA MET A 514 -28.07 4.77 -18.82
C MET A 514 -29.55 4.96 -19.12
N TRP A 515 -30.08 6.18 -18.95
CA TRP A 515 -31.49 6.50 -19.17
C TRP A 515 -31.77 7.07 -20.56
N ALA A 516 -30.77 7.60 -21.23
CA ALA A 516 -30.91 8.19 -22.56
C ALA A 516 -31.29 7.10 -23.58
N GLU A 517 -32.31 7.36 -24.40
CA GLU A 517 -32.65 6.50 -25.51
C GLU A 517 -31.79 6.86 -26.73
N GLN A 518 -31.00 5.92 -27.19
CA GLN A 518 -30.03 6.13 -28.26
C GLN A 518 -30.26 5.14 -29.41
N GLN A 519 -29.90 5.53 -30.63
CA GLN A 519 -29.94 4.67 -31.80
C GLN A 519 -28.98 3.49 -31.66
N VAL A 520 -29.42 2.30 -31.94
CA VAL A 520 -28.59 1.10 -31.89
C VAL A 520 -28.22 0.67 -33.30
N LYS A 521 -26.92 0.64 -33.55
CA LYS A 521 -26.37 0.15 -34.82
C LYS A 521 -25.33 -0.94 -34.52
N ASN A 522 -25.51 -2.12 -35.15
CA ASN A 522 -24.51 -3.22 -35.15
C ASN A 522 -23.95 -3.56 -33.75
N VAL A 523 -24.70 -4.30 -32.96
CA VAL A 523 -24.23 -4.81 -31.69
C VAL A 523 -23.27 -5.98 -31.93
N THR A 524 -22.01 -5.77 -31.60
CA THR A 524 -20.93 -6.76 -31.76
C THR A 524 -20.01 -6.72 -30.53
N PRO A 525 -19.27 -7.80 -30.25
CA PRO A 525 -18.24 -7.73 -29.21
C PRO A 525 -17.27 -6.58 -29.49
N VAL A 526 -17.00 -5.77 -28.47
CA VAL A 526 -16.07 -4.62 -28.59
C VAL A 526 -14.70 -5.01 -28.01
N PRO A 527 -13.61 -4.96 -28.81
CA PRO A 527 -12.29 -5.23 -28.30
C PRO A 527 -11.87 -4.23 -27.23
N LEU A 528 -11.32 -4.72 -26.11
CA LEU A 528 -10.71 -3.86 -25.11
C LEU A 528 -9.41 -3.23 -25.68
N GLY A 529 -9.19 -1.97 -25.38
CA GLY A 529 -8.02 -1.24 -25.90
C GLY A 529 -8.19 -0.67 -27.31
N GLN A 530 -9.42 -0.69 -27.85
CA GLN A 530 -9.74 -0.11 -29.15
C GLN A 530 -10.70 1.07 -29.01
N ALA A 531 -10.30 2.23 -29.46
CA ALA A 531 -11.13 3.43 -29.55
C ALA A 531 -12.11 3.36 -30.72
N ARG A 532 -13.09 4.23 -30.72
CA ARG A 532 -14.05 4.43 -31.81
C ARG A 532 -13.95 5.84 -32.35
N THR A 533 -13.70 5.98 -33.64
CA THR A 533 -13.86 7.27 -34.31
C THR A 533 -15.36 7.53 -34.50
N VAL A 534 -15.88 8.51 -33.75
CA VAL A 534 -17.29 8.93 -33.81
C VAL A 534 -17.52 9.83 -35.04
N ARG A 535 -16.57 10.73 -35.29
CA ARG A 535 -16.59 11.69 -36.42
C ARG A 535 -15.18 11.79 -36.99
N GLU A 536 -15.06 11.67 -38.31
CA GLU A 536 -13.80 11.91 -39.02
C GLU A 536 -13.52 13.41 -39.13
N GLY A 537 -12.26 13.79 -39.05
CA GLY A 537 -11.84 15.17 -39.18
C GLY A 537 -10.36 15.34 -39.52
N SER A 538 -9.95 16.55 -39.86
CA SER A 538 -8.57 16.88 -40.25
C SER A 538 -7.97 18.06 -39.49
N LEU A 539 -8.77 18.75 -38.70
CA LEU A 539 -8.40 20.03 -38.09
C LEU A 539 -7.85 19.85 -36.65
N LEU A 540 -8.48 18.97 -35.88
CA LEU A 540 -8.20 18.77 -34.46
C LEU A 540 -8.60 17.37 -34.05
N THR A 541 -7.80 16.70 -33.19
CA THR A 541 -8.15 15.46 -32.50
C THR A 541 -8.80 15.80 -31.17
N LEU A 542 -10.04 15.35 -30.99
CA LEU A 542 -10.76 15.46 -29.72
C LEU A 542 -10.97 14.05 -29.16
N VAL A 543 -10.42 13.78 -27.97
CA VAL A 543 -10.51 12.50 -27.29
C VAL A 543 -11.41 12.64 -26.06
N THR A 544 -12.39 11.75 -25.94
CA THR A 544 -13.34 11.79 -24.82
C THR A 544 -13.90 10.40 -24.53
N TRP A 545 -14.73 10.23 -23.53
CA TRP A 545 -15.42 8.98 -23.14
C TRP A 545 -16.62 9.23 -22.23
N GLY A 546 -17.49 8.22 -22.11
CA GLY A 546 -18.65 8.27 -21.22
C GLY A 546 -19.59 9.46 -21.52
N ASN A 547 -20.04 10.15 -20.49
CA ASN A 547 -20.97 11.29 -20.62
C ASN A 547 -20.41 12.42 -21.50
N CYS A 548 -19.10 12.58 -21.52
CA CYS A 548 -18.50 13.67 -22.29
C CYS A 548 -18.53 13.42 -23.82
N VAL A 549 -18.87 12.24 -24.31
CA VAL A 549 -19.07 12.01 -25.76
C VAL A 549 -20.30 12.79 -26.23
N GLU A 550 -21.45 12.61 -25.56
CA GLU A 550 -22.70 13.34 -25.86
C GLU A 550 -22.50 14.84 -25.73
N LEU A 551 -21.88 15.29 -24.62
CA LEU A 551 -21.56 16.72 -24.38
C LEU A 551 -20.78 17.34 -25.55
N VAL A 552 -19.79 16.64 -26.07
CA VAL A 552 -18.95 17.12 -27.18
C VAL A 552 -19.71 17.11 -28.49
N GLU A 553 -20.52 16.06 -28.78
CA GLU A 553 -21.36 15.99 -29.97
C GLU A 553 -22.33 17.17 -30.00
N GLU A 554 -23.07 17.42 -28.89
CA GLU A 554 -23.98 18.56 -28.74
C GLU A 554 -23.25 19.90 -28.92
N THR A 555 -22.07 20.08 -28.27
CA THR A 555 -21.26 21.30 -28.42
C THR A 555 -20.86 21.56 -29.88
N LEU A 556 -20.45 20.49 -30.61
CA LEU A 556 -20.06 20.63 -32.01
C LEU A 556 -21.25 20.91 -32.94
N GLU A 557 -22.46 20.46 -32.59
CA GLU A 557 -23.70 20.74 -33.30
C GLU A 557 -24.18 22.20 -33.06
N GLU A 558 -24.02 22.72 -31.85
CA GLU A 558 -24.35 24.08 -31.46
C GLU A 558 -23.41 25.13 -32.09
N MET A 559 -22.15 24.73 -32.36
CA MET A 559 -21.21 25.62 -33.05
C MET A 559 -21.58 25.73 -34.54
N GLU A 560 -22.03 26.92 -34.99
CA GLU A 560 -22.44 27.19 -36.38
C GLU A 560 -21.37 26.94 -37.45
N ALA A 561 -20.12 26.63 -37.03
CA ALA A 561 -19.00 26.33 -37.91
C ALA A 561 -18.92 24.83 -38.18
N ASP A 562 -18.91 24.40 -39.44
CA ASP A 562 -18.64 23.02 -39.85
C ASP A 562 -17.16 22.71 -39.63
N LEU A 563 -16.81 22.50 -38.33
CA LEU A 563 -15.43 22.18 -37.93
C LEU A 563 -15.09 20.72 -38.22
N GLU A 564 -14.04 20.51 -39.00
CA GLU A 564 -13.49 19.16 -39.28
C GLU A 564 -12.77 18.56 -38.03
N VAL A 565 -13.47 18.41 -36.91
CA VAL A 565 -12.97 17.80 -35.68
C VAL A 565 -13.03 16.30 -35.82
N GLU A 566 -11.90 15.62 -35.59
CA GLU A 566 -11.87 14.16 -35.43
C GLU A 566 -12.22 13.83 -33.99
N LEU A 567 -13.43 13.33 -33.79
CA LEU A 567 -13.95 12.94 -32.46
C LEU A 567 -13.70 11.45 -32.25
N ILE A 568 -12.96 11.16 -31.19
CA ILE A 568 -12.58 9.79 -30.78
C ILE A 568 -13.16 9.51 -29.40
N ASP A 569 -14.04 8.52 -29.34
CA ASP A 569 -14.51 7.90 -28.11
C ASP A 569 -13.51 6.82 -27.68
N LEU A 570 -12.85 7.03 -26.54
CA LEU A 570 -11.81 6.14 -26.06
C LEU A 570 -12.35 4.77 -25.64
N ARG A 571 -13.53 4.68 -25.06
CA ARG A 571 -14.23 3.49 -24.53
C ARG A 571 -13.44 2.65 -23.55
N SER A 572 -12.15 2.44 -23.80
CA SER A 572 -11.23 1.66 -22.97
C SER A 572 -10.15 2.58 -22.39
N ILE A 573 -10.18 2.72 -21.06
CA ILE A 573 -9.26 3.58 -20.30
C ILE A 573 -7.96 2.84 -19.99
N GLN A 574 -8.07 1.54 -19.68
CA GLN A 574 -6.91 0.68 -19.44
C GLN A 574 -7.21 -0.75 -19.92
N PRO A 575 -6.52 -1.25 -20.95
CA PRO A 575 -5.59 -0.50 -21.81
C PRO A 575 -6.33 0.50 -22.70
N TRP A 576 -5.68 1.59 -23.11
CA TRP A 576 -6.24 2.54 -24.07
C TRP A 576 -5.57 2.46 -25.46
N ASP A 577 -6.24 2.97 -26.48
CA ASP A 577 -5.82 2.88 -27.88
C ASP A 577 -4.78 3.97 -28.22
N ARG A 578 -3.53 3.67 -27.96
CA ARG A 578 -2.39 4.59 -28.16
C ARG A 578 -2.16 4.91 -29.61
N GLU A 579 -2.35 3.93 -30.48
CA GLU A 579 -1.99 4.06 -31.90
C GLU A 579 -3.01 4.90 -32.67
N THR A 580 -4.29 4.68 -32.40
CA THR A 580 -5.36 5.50 -33.01
C THR A 580 -5.21 6.97 -32.60
N ILE A 581 -4.96 7.23 -31.30
CA ILE A 581 -4.76 8.60 -30.82
C ILE A 581 -3.51 9.24 -31.44
N ALA A 582 -2.37 8.53 -31.48
CA ALA A 582 -1.14 9.03 -32.09
C ALA A 582 -1.32 9.32 -33.58
N ALA A 583 -1.96 8.43 -34.33
CA ALA A 583 -2.21 8.63 -35.76
C ALA A 583 -3.14 9.84 -36.03
N SER A 584 -4.16 10.02 -35.21
CA SER A 584 -5.06 11.15 -35.29
C SER A 584 -4.32 12.47 -35.03
N ILE A 585 -3.50 12.54 -33.95
CA ILE A 585 -2.72 13.75 -33.64
C ILE A 585 -1.72 14.07 -34.78
N GLN A 586 -1.09 13.05 -35.33
CA GLN A 586 -0.16 13.27 -36.49
C GLN A 586 -0.89 13.82 -37.73
N LYS A 587 -2.17 13.40 -37.94
CA LYS A 587 -3.01 13.91 -39.03
C LYS A 587 -3.43 15.36 -38.78
N THR A 588 -3.90 15.68 -37.60
CA THR A 588 -4.56 16.96 -37.26
C THR A 588 -3.63 18.03 -36.74
N GLY A 589 -2.64 17.62 -35.96
CA GLY A 589 -1.66 18.49 -35.28
C GLY A 589 -2.17 19.20 -34.03
N ARG A 590 -3.36 18.88 -33.53
CA ARG A 590 -3.93 19.49 -32.32
C ARG A 590 -4.61 18.41 -31.48
N LEU A 591 -4.54 18.54 -30.14
CA LEU A 591 -5.17 17.63 -29.19
C LEU A 591 -6.01 18.37 -28.16
N LEU A 592 -7.29 18.05 -28.09
CA LEU A 592 -8.19 18.37 -26.99
C LEU A 592 -8.63 17.08 -26.33
N ILE A 593 -8.61 17.05 -24.99
CA ILE A 593 -9.19 15.96 -24.22
C ILE A 593 -10.33 16.54 -23.38
N VAL A 594 -11.49 15.89 -23.39
CA VAL A 594 -12.62 16.22 -22.53
C VAL A 594 -12.94 15.03 -21.64
N GLN A 595 -12.92 15.22 -20.34
CA GLN A 595 -13.16 14.17 -19.35
C GLN A 595 -13.94 14.66 -18.15
N GLU A 596 -14.70 13.76 -17.54
CA GLU A 596 -15.53 14.09 -16.37
C GLU A 596 -14.78 14.04 -15.04
N ASP A 597 -13.69 13.24 -14.95
CA ASP A 597 -12.92 13.13 -13.71
C ASP A 597 -12.12 14.41 -13.38
N ASN A 598 -11.52 14.45 -12.17
CA ASN A 598 -10.65 15.54 -11.74
C ASN A 598 -9.52 15.81 -12.73
N ILE A 599 -9.03 17.06 -12.77
CA ILE A 599 -7.85 17.37 -13.59
C ILE A 599 -6.58 16.73 -13.02
N SER A 600 -6.40 16.74 -11.70
CA SER A 600 -5.17 16.22 -11.05
C SER A 600 -5.07 14.72 -11.15
N ALA A 601 -3.93 14.24 -11.65
CA ALA A 601 -3.62 12.81 -11.85
C ALA A 601 -4.61 12.07 -12.77
N SER A 602 -5.20 12.77 -13.72
CA SER A 602 -6.24 12.27 -14.60
C SER A 602 -5.72 11.41 -15.75
N VAL A 603 -6.62 10.64 -16.36
CA VAL A 603 -6.37 9.90 -17.60
C VAL A 603 -5.96 10.84 -18.74
N GLY A 604 -6.58 12.01 -18.85
CA GLY A 604 -6.21 13.02 -19.84
C GLY A 604 -4.76 13.49 -19.70
N GLN A 605 -4.29 13.71 -18.46
CA GLN A 605 -2.88 14.06 -18.22
C GLN A 605 -1.93 12.92 -18.61
N MET A 606 -2.30 11.67 -18.33
CA MET A 606 -1.55 10.49 -18.74
C MET A 606 -1.43 10.39 -20.27
N ILE A 607 -2.54 10.58 -20.99
CA ILE A 607 -2.56 10.57 -22.46
C ILE A 607 -1.67 11.67 -23.01
N VAL A 608 -1.80 12.91 -22.54
CA VAL A 608 -0.97 14.03 -22.97
C VAL A 608 0.51 13.75 -22.73
N ALA A 609 0.88 13.27 -21.54
CA ALA A 609 2.27 12.97 -21.20
C ALA A 609 2.87 11.90 -22.12
N GLU A 610 2.13 10.82 -22.39
CA GLU A 610 2.60 9.74 -23.27
C GLU A 610 2.67 10.18 -24.73
N MET A 611 1.68 10.91 -25.21
CA MET A 611 1.68 11.43 -26.59
C MET A 611 2.79 12.44 -26.83
N CYS A 612 3.03 13.37 -25.92
CA CYS A 612 4.14 14.31 -25.99
C CYS A 612 5.52 13.62 -25.84
N GLY A 613 5.57 12.45 -25.21
CA GLY A 613 6.77 11.62 -25.12
C GLY A 613 7.16 10.91 -26.44
N ARG A 614 6.24 10.82 -27.40
CA ARG A 614 6.48 10.24 -28.74
C ARG A 614 6.99 11.32 -29.68
N HIS A 615 8.21 11.13 -30.19
CA HIS A 615 8.89 12.14 -30.98
C HIS A 615 8.07 12.60 -32.19
N GLU A 616 7.52 11.68 -32.97
CA GLU A 616 6.72 11.95 -34.18
C GLU A 616 5.40 12.67 -33.87
N VAL A 617 4.78 12.37 -32.74
CA VAL A 617 3.57 13.04 -32.27
C VAL A 617 3.90 14.46 -31.81
N LEU A 618 4.96 14.62 -31.02
CA LEU A 618 5.39 15.95 -30.56
C LEU A 618 5.73 16.87 -31.71
N GLN A 619 6.43 16.36 -32.75
CA GLN A 619 6.78 17.15 -33.95
C GLN A 619 5.55 17.54 -34.80
N SER A 620 4.46 16.77 -34.74
CA SER A 620 3.23 17.07 -35.48
C SER A 620 2.35 18.12 -34.80
N LEU A 621 2.53 18.36 -33.50
CA LEU A 621 1.73 19.32 -32.75
C LEU A 621 1.94 20.75 -33.25
N LYS A 622 0.84 21.43 -33.57
CA LYS A 622 0.77 22.85 -33.98
C LYS A 622 0.43 23.78 -32.81
N SER A 623 -0.07 23.24 -31.72
CA SER A 623 -0.40 23.95 -30.48
C SER A 623 -0.22 23.06 -29.27
N PRO A 624 -0.04 23.62 -28.06
CA PRO A 624 -0.04 22.82 -26.83
C PRO A 624 -1.37 22.06 -26.66
N PRO A 625 -1.35 20.78 -26.23
CA PRO A 625 -2.55 20.04 -25.89
C PRO A 625 -3.37 20.73 -24.78
N VAL A 626 -4.70 20.59 -24.83
CA VAL A 626 -5.63 21.15 -23.86
C VAL A 626 -6.46 20.02 -23.24
N ILE A 627 -6.76 20.14 -21.95
CA ILE A 627 -7.68 19.26 -21.24
C ILE A 627 -8.80 20.09 -20.65
N VAL A 628 -10.03 19.71 -20.94
CA VAL A 628 -11.24 20.17 -20.25
C VAL A 628 -11.69 19.04 -19.31
N SER A 629 -11.80 19.34 -18.04
CA SER A 629 -12.12 18.34 -17.01
C SER A 629 -12.91 18.97 -15.86
N LYS A 630 -13.42 18.14 -14.96
CA LYS A 630 -13.92 18.61 -13.67
C LYS A 630 -12.79 19.30 -12.91
N ALA A 631 -13.10 20.36 -12.20
CA ALA A 631 -12.19 20.99 -11.24
C ALA A 631 -11.86 20.01 -10.09
N ASP A 632 -10.76 20.24 -9.37
CA ASP A 632 -10.39 19.44 -8.19
C ASP A 632 -11.30 19.77 -6.99
N VAL A 633 -12.58 19.54 -7.17
CA VAL A 633 -13.64 19.76 -6.17
C VAL A 633 -14.61 18.57 -6.17
N HIS A 634 -15.32 18.41 -5.08
CA HIS A 634 -16.41 17.44 -5.01
C HIS A 634 -17.65 17.95 -5.75
N VAL A 635 -18.43 17.02 -6.28
CA VAL A 635 -19.75 17.35 -6.87
C VAL A 635 -20.72 17.70 -5.74
N GLY A 636 -21.34 18.88 -5.84
CA GLY A 636 -22.27 19.38 -4.82
C GLY A 636 -23.70 18.85 -4.99
N PHE A 637 -24.51 18.91 -3.91
CA PHE A 637 -25.92 18.47 -3.97
C PHE A 637 -26.82 19.45 -4.79
N ASN A 638 -26.50 20.74 -4.71
CA ASN A 638 -27.24 21.73 -5.50
C ASN A 638 -26.81 21.63 -6.98
N PRO A 639 -27.75 21.57 -7.94
CA PRO A 639 -27.42 21.51 -9.36
C PRO A 639 -26.44 22.59 -9.84
N VAL A 640 -26.53 23.81 -9.27
CA VAL A 640 -25.58 24.90 -9.60
C VAL A 640 -24.13 24.49 -9.29
N TYR A 641 -23.89 23.78 -8.19
CA TYR A 641 -22.54 23.29 -7.85
C TYR A 641 -22.11 22.09 -8.69
N GLU A 642 -23.07 21.22 -9.02
CA GLU A 642 -22.79 20.06 -9.89
C GLU A 642 -22.34 20.53 -11.28
N TYR A 643 -23.15 21.35 -11.95
CA TYR A 643 -22.81 21.84 -13.28
C TYR A 643 -21.60 22.80 -13.30
N ALA A 644 -21.41 23.61 -12.25
CA ALA A 644 -20.20 24.44 -12.17
C ALA A 644 -18.90 23.63 -12.00
N ALA A 645 -18.98 22.43 -11.41
CA ALA A 645 -17.81 21.55 -11.24
C ALA A 645 -17.46 20.78 -12.52
N LEU A 646 -18.48 20.30 -13.23
CA LEU A 646 -18.34 19.42 -14.41
C LEU A 646 -17.96 20.21 -15.68
N PRO A 647 -17.37 19.55 -16.70
CA PRO A 647 -17.30 20.11 -18.06
C PRO A 647 -18.68 20.52 -18.57
N ASP A 648 -18.73 21.58 -19.37
CA ASP A 648 -19.92 22.06 -20.05
C ASP A 648 -19.61 22.51 -21.49
N SER A 649 -20.65 22.73 -22.31
CA SER A 649 -20.52 23.15 -23.70
C SER A 649 -19.73 24.44 -23.83
N GLU A 650 -19.89 25.44 -22.94
CA GLU A 650 -19.15 26.71 -22.99
C GLU A 650 -17.63 26.49 -22.81
N ARG A 651 -17.22 25.66 -21.85
CA ARG A 651 -15.81 25.35 -21.60
C ARG A 651 -15.20 24.55 -22.73
N VAL A 652 -15.95 23.62 -23.33
CA VAL A 652 -15.52 22.85 -24.50
C VAL A 652 -15.37 23.75 -25.71
N ALA A 653 -16.35 24.60 -26.03
CA ALA A 653 -16.29 25.56 -27.13
C ALA A 653 -15.12 26.55 -26.98
N ALA A 654 -14.94 27.13 -25.78
CA ALA A 654 -13.83 28.03 -25.50
C ALA A 654 -12.46 27.35 -25.65
N ALA A 655 -12.35 26.08 -25.30
CA ALA A 655 -11.12 25.29 -25.49
C ALA A 655 -10.84 25.03 -26.98
N LEU A 656 -11.88 24.74 -27.77
CA LEU A 656 -11.79 24.59 -29.23
C LEU A 656 -11.31 25.88 -29.87
N GLU A 657 -11.95 27.01 -29.57
CA GLU A 657 -11.57 28.32 -30.11
C GLU A 657 -10.13 28.69 -29.74
N ARG A 658 -9.73 28.47 -28.50
CA ARG A 658 -8.35 28.71 -28.05
C ARG A 658 -7.32 27.85 -28.81
N LEU A 659 -7.62 26.56 -29.01
CA LEU A 659 -6.72 25.66 -29.75
C LEU A 659 -6.59 26.04 -31.25
N LEU A 660 -7.68 26.51 -31.83
CA LEU A 660 -7.68 26.96 -33.24
C LEU A 660 -6.95 28.29 -33.45
N ALA A 661 -7.02 29.20 -32.46
CA ALA A 661 -6.34 30.49 -32.48
C ALA A 661 -4.85 30.42 -32.11
N SER A 662 -4.42 29.38 -31.37
CA SER A 662 -3.03 29.24 -30.90
C SER A 662 -2.13 28.52 -31.90
N THR A 663 -0.88 29.02 -32.05
CA THR A 663 0.21 28.32 -32.73
C THR A 663 1.36 28.13 -31.73
N LEU A 664 2.23 27.12 -31.99
CA LEU A 664 3.44 26.92 -31.16
C LEU A 664 4.35 28.15 -31.20
N GLU A 665 4.41 28.85 -32.33
CA GLU A 665 5.17 30.09 -32.50
C GLU A 665 4.67 31.19 -31.57
N SER A 666 3.34 31.41 -31.48
CA SER A 666 2.77 32.44 -30.59
C SER A 666 2.91 32.09 -29.09
N ALA A 667 3.00 30.82 -28.74
CA ALA A 667 3.27 30.38 -27.38
C ALA A 667 4.75 30.56 -26.98
N LEU A 668 5.68 30.42 -27.96
CA LEU A 668 7.10 30.62 -27.74
C LEU A 668 7.50 32.10 -27.72
N GLU A 669 6.79 32.97 -28.43
CA GLU A 669 7.07 34.43 -28.46
C GLU A 669 6.73 35.11 -27.11
N GLN A 670 5.90 34.54 -26.31
CA GLN A 670 5.59 35.07 -24.97
C GLN A 670 6.69 34.76 -23.94
N ASP A 671 7.66 33.93 -24.24
CA ASP A 671 8.71 33.44 -23.31
C ASP A 671 10.14 33.84 -23.66
N THR A 672 10.38 34.68 -24.66
CA THR A 672 11.74 35.08 -25.05
C THR A 672 12.23 36.33 -24.34
N ALA A 673 12.75 36.15 -23.10
CA ALA A 673 13.80 37.05 -22.61
C ALA A 673 15.16 36.30 -22.74
N PRO A 674 16.24 36.96 -23.19
CA PRO A 674 17.48 36.27 -23.53
C PRO A 674 18.21 35.76 -22.30
N CYS A 675 18.59 34.49 -22.36
CA CYS A 675 19.43 33.83 -21.36
C CYS A 675 20.91 34.17 -21.61
N PRO A 676 21.71 34.55 -20.59
CA PRO A 676 23.14 34.72 -20.75
C PRO A 676 23.87 33.39 -20.85
N ALA A 677 24.78 33.28 -21.80
CA ALA A 677 25.57 32.08 -22.08
C ALA A 677 26.45 31.66 -20.89
N SER A 678 26.39 30.43 -20.49
CA SER A 678 27.29 29.80 -19.52
C SER A 678 28.40 29.04 -20.22
N ALA A 679 29.62 29.28 -19.73
CA ALA A 679 30.84 28.65 -20.20
C ALA A 679 30.87 27.14 -19.91
N GLN A 680 31.30 26.39 -20.91
CA GLN A 680 31.62 24.97 -20.80
C GLN A 680 32.94 24.77 -20.07
N THR A 681 32.97 23.89 -19.07
CA THR A 681 34.19 23.25 -18.63
C THR A 681 34.04 21.74 -18.79
N THR A 682 34.85 21.24 -19.72
CA THR A 682 35.09 19.81 -19.97
C THR A 682 36.06 19.26 -18.97
N ASN A 683 35.75 18.18 -18.28
CA ASN A 683 36.73 17.24 -17.75
C ASN A 683 36.12 15.82 -17.77
N ALA A 684 36.64 15.00 -18.68
CA ALA A 684 36.42 13.56 -18.72
C ALA A 684 37.54 12.84 -17.94
N PRO A 685 37.29 11.84 -17.17
CA PRO A 685 38.35 11.00 -16.60
C PRO A 685 38.76 9.91 -17.57
N THR A 686 40.07 9.77 -17.67
CA THR A 686 40.80 8.83 -18.54
C THR A 686 40.64 7.39 -17.98
N MET A 687 40.25 6.47 -18.84
CA MET A 687 40.24 5.02 -18.55
C MET A 687 41.66 4.45 -18.56
N ILE A 688 41.98 3.66 -17.58
CA ILE A 688 43.18 2.80 -17.52
C ILE A 688 42.76 1.37 -17.88
N ALA A 689 43.51 0.76 -18.82
CA ALA A 689 43.28 -0.58 -19.31
C ALA A 689 43.79 -1.65 -18.29
N PRO A 690 43.20 -2.85 -18.25
CA PRO A 690 43.60 -3.88 -17.29
C PRO A 690 44.81 -4.68 -17.75
N GLU A 691 45.75 -4.96 -16.84
CA GLU A 691 46.87 -5.86 -17.01
C GLU A 691 46.46 -7.31 -16.73
N GLU A 692 47.14 -8.24 -17.42
CA GLU A 692 46.90 -9.68 -17.40
C GLU A 692 47.20 -10.34 -16.04
N SER A 693 46.39 -11.32 -15.65
CA SER A 693 46.47 -12.04 -14.39
C SER A 693 47.33 -13.29 -14.45
N VAL A 694 48.13 -13.49 -13.40
CA VAL A 694 48.84 -14.72 -13.06
C VAL A 694 47.97 -15.54 -12.10
N PRO A 695 47.93 -16.88 -12.10
CA PRO A 695 46.98 -17.66 -11.30
C PRO A 695 47.35 -17.64 -9.82
N SER A 696 46.43 -17.21 -8.99
CA SER A 696 46.49 -17.23 -7.54
C SER A 696 45.41 -18.16 -6.94
N THR A 697 45.74 -18.79 -5.83
CA THR A 697 44.79 -19.45 -4.92
C THR A 697 43.53 -18.57 -4.75
N SER A 698 42.35 -19.15 -4.95
CA SER A 698 41.10 -18.43 -4.85
C SER A 698 40.85 -17.97 -3.41
N SER A 699 40.91 -16.66 -3.18
CA SER A 699 40.46 -16.01 -1.95
C SER A 699 39.19 -15.21 -2.21
N LYS A 700 38.39 -15.08 -1.18
CA LYS A 700 37.12 -14.36 -1.20
C LYS A 700 37.05 -13.38 -0.04
N MET A 701 36.56 -12.19 -0.28
CA MET A 701 36.27 -11.23 0.80
C MET A 701 34.92 -11.53 1.43
N ILE A 702 34.88 -11.60 2.76
CA ILE A 702 33.65 -11.61 3.55
C ILE A 702 33.29 -10.17 3.84
N THR A 703 32.05 -9.79 3.51
CA THR A 703 31.54 -8.42 3.66
C THR A 703 30.39 -8.37 4.66
N VAL A 704 30.07 -7.16 5.16
CA VAL A 704 28.89 -6.94 6.00
C VAL A 704 27.61 -7.24 5.20
N PRO A 705 26.82 -8.24 5.60
CA PRO A 705 25.59 -8.60 4.90
C PRO A 705 24.50 -7.54 5.11
N ILE A 706 23.39 -7.66 4.39
CA ILE A 706 22.18 -6.84 4.65
C ILE A 706 21.59 -7.26 5.99
N LEU A 707 21.68 -6.37 6.99
CA LEU A 707 21.30 -6.65 8.39
C LEU A 707 19.79 -6.42 8.66
N GLY A 708 19.05 -5.98 7.67
CA GLY A 708 17.60 -5.74 7.74
C GLY A 708 17.16 -4.54 6.89
N GLU A 709 15.84 -4.41 6.68
CA GLU A 709 15.28 -3.32 5.87
C GLU A 709 15.55 -1.96 6.51
N GLY A 710 16.24 -1.08 5.77
CA GLY A 710 16.58 0.28 6.19
C GLY A 710 17.88 0.42 7.01
N ILE A 711 18.55 -0.68 7.39
CA ILE A 711 19.82 -0.65 8.12
C ILE A 711 20.98 -0.50 7.14
N ARG A 712 21.77 0.59 7.28
CA ARG A 712 22.91 0.88 6.40
C ARG A 712 24.26 0.82 7.09
N VAL A 713 24.26 0.87 8.42
CA VAL A 713 25.44 0.98 9.27
C VAL A 713 25.25 0.13 10.51
N ALA A 714 26.33 -0.51 10.98
CA ALA A 714 26.39 -1.26 12.24
C ALA A 714 27.72 -1.03 12.91
N ARG A 715 27.81 -1.27 14.23
CA ARG A 715 29.04 -1.19 15.03
C ARG A 715 29.54 -2.60 15.34
N VAL A 716 30.83 -2.83 15.18
CA VAL A 716 31.45 -4.11 15.55
C VAL A 716 31.50 -4.24 17.08
N VAL A 717 30.82 -5.24 17.62
CA VAL A 717 30.77 -5.48 19.08
C VAL A 717 31.90 -6.39 19.51
N SER A 718 32.15 -7.46 18.76
CA SER A 718 33.17 -8.45 19.06
C SER A 718 33.68 -9.17 17.82
N ILE A 719 34.95 -9.54 17.79
CA ILE A 719 35.57 -10.41 16.79
C ILE A 719 35.78 -11.78 17.42
N LEU A 720 35.01 -12.77 16.95
CA LEU A 720 34.94 -14.10 17.56
C LEU A 720 36.01 -15.08 17.04
N LYS A 721 36.58 -14.81 15.87
CA LYS A 721 37.61 -15.65 15.22
C LYS A 721 38.85 -14.85 14.90
N GLN A 722 40.05 -15.47 15.07
CA GLN A 722 41.31 -14.78 14.83
C GLN A 722 41.84 -14.97 13.40
N SER A 723 42.63 -14.01 12.92
CA SER A 723 43.34 -14.13 11.64
C SER A 723 44.19 -15.42 11.63
N GLY A 724 44.14 -16.19 10.55
CA GLY A 724 44.81 -17.47 10.41
C GLY A 724 44.02 -18.67 10.95
N GLU A 725 42.85 -18.46 11.54
CA GLU A 725 42.00 -19.55 12.05
C GLU A 725 41.26 -20.25 10.90
N THR A 726 41.19 -21.59 10.97
CA THR A 726 40.37 -22.38 10.03
C THR A 726 38.91 -22.34 10.46
N VAL A 727 38.05 -21.91 9.58
CA VAL A 727 36.61 -21.80 9.82
C VAL A 727 35.82 -22.68 8.86
N LYS A 728 34.64 -23.05 9.27
CA LYS A 728 33.67 -23.78 8.48
C LYS A 728 32.49 -22.88 8.10
N ALA A 729 31.78 -23.28 7.05
CA ALA A 729 30.52 -22.66 6.72
C ALA A 729 29.60 -22.69 7.95
N ASP A 730 28.93 -21.54 8.20
CA ASP A 730 28.05 -21.27 9.35
C ASP A 730 28.76 -20.99 10.69
N ASP A 731 30.13 -20.94 10.74
CA ASP A 731 30.83 -20.48 11.95
C ASP A 731 30.66 -18.97 12.13
N PRO A 732 30.32 -18.48 13.34
CA PRO A 732 30.25 -17.05 13.61
C PRO A 732 31.64 -16.44 13.67
N LEU A 733 31.86 -15.35 12.93
CA LEU A 733 33.14 -14.66 12.75
C LEU A 733 33.29 -13.42 13.63
N CYS A 734 32.26 -12.58 13.65
CA CYS A 734 32.15 -11.39 14.47
C CYS A 734 30.70 -11.05 14.76
N GLU A 735 30.47 -10.17 15.74
CA GLU A 735 29.14 -9.64 16.06
C GLU A 735 29.10 -8.15 15.75
N VAL A 736 28.02 -7.69 15.12
CA VAL A 736 27.77 -6.28 14.82
C VAL A 736 26.45 -5.83 15.44
N GLU A 737 26.42 -4.67 16.03
CA GLU A 737 25.24 -4.06 16.66
C GLU A 737 24.66 -2.98 15.75
N THR A 738 23.38 -3.01 15.63
CA THR A 738 22.60 -1.98 14.95
C THR A 738 21.73 -1.24 15.99
N ASP A 739 21.02 -0.22 15.60
CA ASP A 739 19.99 0.44 16.42
C ASP A 739 18.84 -0.50 16.87
N LYS A 740 18.78 -1.71 16.31
CA LYS A 740 17.68 -2.66 16.55
C LYS A 740 18.12 -3.96 17.23
N ALA A 741 19.32 -4.47 16.94
CA ALA A 741 19.79 -5.75 17.49
C ALA A 741 21.28 -5.97 17.25
N VAL A 742 21.85 -6.99 17.95
CA VAL A 742 23.19 -7.53 17.67
C VAL A 742 23.07 -8.73 16.74
N PHE A 743 23.83 -8.75 15.65
CA PHE A 743 23.83 -9.76 14.62
C PHE A 743 25.20 -10.44 14.52
N PRO A 744 25.30 -11.78 14.60
CA PRO A 744 26.50 -12.51 14.24
C PRO A 744 26.69 -12.51 12.72
N ILE A 745 27.89 -12.21 12.25
CA ILE A 745 28.31 -12.43 10.86
C ILE A 745 28.95 -13.80 10.78
N GLU A 746 28.39 -14.69 9.98
CA GLU A 746 28.79 -16.09 9.87
C GLU A 746 29.58 -16.32 8.58
N CYS A 747 30.50 -17.28 8.61
CA CYS A 747 31.25 -17.72 7.45
C CYS A 747 30.35 -18.46 6.45
N ASP A 748 30.52 -18.21 5.17
CA ASP A 748 29.68 -18.82 4.15
C ASP A 748 30.30 -20.05 3.44
N GLU A 749 31.60 -20.29 3.64
CA GLU A 749 32.35 -21.42 3.03
C GLU A 749 33.48 -21.86 3.96
N ASP A 750 33.95 -23.11 3.79
CA ASP A 750 35.09 -23.65 4.54
C ASP A 750 36.42 -23.01 4.05
N GLY A 751 37.20 -22.46 4.95
CA GLY A 751 38.44 -21.79 4.56
C GLY A 751 39.33 -21.37 5.74
N VAL A 752 40.36 -20.56 5.45
CA VAL A 752 41.26 -19.98 6.44
C VAL A 752 41.13 -18.46 6.38
N LEU A 753 40.85 -17.83 7.53
CA LEU A 753 40.70 -16.37 7.63
C LEU A 753 42.04 -15.66 7.40
N GLY A 754 41.97 -14.61 6.58
CA GLY A 754 43.06 -13.66 6.40
C GLY A 754 43.16 -12.64 7.51
N GLN A 755 43.69 -11.47 7.19
CA GLN A 755 43.77 -10.33 8.13
C GLN A 755 42.42 -9.61 8.18
N TRP A 756 41.96 -9.32 9.41
CA TRP A 756 40.79 -8.47 9.60
C TRP A 756 41.07 -7.02 9.13
N GLN A 757 40.10 -6.43 8.43
CA GLN A 757 40.17 -5.04 7.98
C GLN A 757 39.40 -4.09 8.90
N ILE A 758 38.86 -4.63 10.00
CA ILE A 758 38.09 -3.93 11.01
C ILE A 758 38.61 -4.25 12.41
N SER A 759 38.25 -3.43 13.38
CA SER A 759 38.50 -3.61 14.82
C SER A 759 37.19 -3.57 15.58
N GLU A 760 37.19 -4.08 16.82
CA GLU A 760 36.07 -3.89 17.75
C GLU A 760 35.82 -2.39 17.94
N ASP A 761 34.56 -2.01 18.08
CA ASP A 761 34.05 -0.64 18.13
C ASP A 761 34.03 0.15 16.81
N ASP A 762 34.53 -0.41 15.69
CA ASP A 762 34.43 0.24 14.39
C ASP A 762 32.99 0.31 13.88
N GLU A 763 32.66 1.43 13.23
CA GLU A 763 31.41 1.56 12.47
C GLU A 763 31.60 1.01 11.06
N VAL A 764 30.78 0.01 10.68
CA VAL A 764 30.87 -0.66 9.40
C VAL A 764 29.59 -0.48 8.59
N LYS A 765 29.71 -0.41 7.26
CA LYS A 765 28.58 -0.24 6.33
C LYS A 765 28.24 -1.58 5.68
N VAL A 766 26.97 -1.76 5.31
CA VAL A 766 26.53 -2.88 4.48
C VAL A 766 27.41 -2.96 3.23
N SER A 767 27.85 -4.16 2.89
CA SER A 767 28.80 -4.49 1.81
C SER A 767 30.25 -4.01 2.03
N GLN A 768 30.61 -3.53 3.21
CA GLN A 768 32.00 -3.25 3.56
C GLN A 768 32.78 -4.53 3.79
N ASP A 769 34.02 -4.59 3.31
CA ASP A 769 34.94 -5.70 3.48
C ASP A 769 35.34 -5.88 4.95
N LEU A 770 35.27 -7.11 5.45
CA LEU A 770 35.59 -7.44 6.83
C LEU A 770 36.88 -8.24 6.94
N VAL A 771 36.99 -9.36 6.24
CA VAL A 771 38.11 -10.30 6.30
C VAL A 771 38.20 -11.11 5.01
N GLU A 772 39.40 -11.42 4.57
CA GLU A 772 39.65 -12.30 3.44
C GLU A 772 39.54 -13.77 3.89
N LEU A 773 38.88 -14.61 3.10
CA LEU A 773 38.78 -16.06 3.30
C LEU A 773 39.51 -16.79 2.16
N THR A 774 40.52 -17.55 2.51
CA THR A 774 41.23 -18.44 1.56
C THR A 774 40.52 -19.79 1.52
N LEU A 775 39.93 -20.16 0.39
CA LEU A 775 39.08 -21.36 0.25
C LEU A 775 39.89 -22.65 0.24
N SER A 776 39.38 -23.67 0.91
CA SER A 776 39.94 -25.02 0.98
C SER A 776 39.27 -25.92 -0.07
N GLY A 777 39.77 -25.89 -1.34
CA GLY A 777 39.33 -26.84 -2.38
C GLY A 777 38.73 -26.19 -3.64
N SER A 778 39.16 -26.69 -4.81
CA SER A 778 38.80 -26.16 -6.12
C SER A 778 37.37 -26.49 -6.54
N HIS A 779 36.51 -25.49 -6.61
CA HIS A 779 35.35 -25.49 -7.50
C HIS A 779 35.42 -24.28 -8.44
N ALA A 780 35.38 -24.56 -9.74
CA ALA A 780 35.42 -23.55 -10.78
C ALA A 780 34.19 -22.61 -10.66
N VAL A 781 34.45 -21.35 -10.36
CA VAL A 781 33.41 -20.31 -10.35
C VAL A 781 33.21 -19.88 -11.80
N SER A 782 31.99 -20.01 -12.30
CA SER A 782 31.56 -19.34 -13.52
C SER A 782 31.42 -17.85 -13.26
N THR A 783 32.27 -17.08 -13.93
CA THR A 783 32.23 -15.61 -13.94
C THR A 783 30.87 -15.09 -14.40
N PRO A 784 30.28 -14.13 -13.73
CA PRO A 784 29.10 -13.40 -14.24
C PRO A 784 29.50 -12.56 -15.47
N ALA A 785 28.65 -12.59 -16.48
CA ALA A 785 28.78 -11.75 -17.67
C ALA A 785 28.74 -10.25 -17.28
N PRO A 786 29.48 -9.38 -18.02
CA PRO A 786 29.57 -7.97 -17.68
C PRO A 786 28.21 -7.29 -17.78
N ALA A 787 27.89 -6.48 -16.79
CA ALA A 787 26.71 -5.64 -16.74
C ALA A 787 26.69 -4.67 -17.93
N ILE A 788 25.61 -4.68 -18.68
CA ILE A 788 25.35 -3.68 -19.75
C ILE A 788 25.13 -2.33 -19.05
N PRO A 789 25.79 -1.25 -19.50
CA PRO A 789 25.57 0.06 -18.88
C PRO A 789 24.13 0.52 -19.12
N VAL A 790 23.43 0.77 -18.05
CA VAL A 790 22.13 1.44 -18.07
C VAL A 790 22.37 2.85 -18.59
N ALA A 791 21.80 3.16 -19.75
CA ALA A 791 21.80 4.52 -20.27
C ALA A 791 21.03 5.40 -19.29
N THR A 792 21.74 6.27 -18.58
CA THR A 792 21.13 7.34 -17.81
C THR A 792 20.51 8.33 -18.80
N ASN A 793 19.20 8.24 -18.97
CA ASN A 793 18.46 9.33 -19.61
C ASN A 793 18.70 10.58 -18.79
N GLY A 794 19.28 11.60 -19.46
CA GLY A 794 19.62 12.86 -18.85
C GLY A 794 18.38 13.47 -18.18
N ALA A 795 18.41 13.51 -16.85
CA ALA A 795 17.49 14.36 -16.12
C ALA A 795 17.78 15.82 -16.53
N VAL A 796 16.79 16.48 -17.09
CA VAL A 796 16.84 17.93 -17.32
C VAL A 796 17.07 18.59 -15.95
N PRO A 797 18.08 19.45 -15.77
CA PRO A 797 18.30 20.11 -14.50
C PRO A 797 17.07 20.92 -14.08
N TYR A 798 16.66 20.76 -12.85
CA TYR A 798 15.52 21.42 -12.21
C TYR A 798 15.68 22.95 -12.04
N ASP A 799 16.71 23.54 -12.62
CA ASP A 799 17.09 24.96 -12.46
C ASP A 799 16.29 25.97 -13.31
N ALA A 800 15.32 25.54 -14.11
CA ALA A 800 14.57 26.43 -15.01
C ALA A 800 13.28 27.05 -14.42
N LEU A 801 12.87 26.64 -13.22
CA LEU A 801 11.71 27.27 -12.54
C LEU A 801 12.21 28.48 -11.72
N LYS A 802 11.86 29.68 -12.12
CA LYS A 802 12.02 30.88 -11.28
C LYS A 802 11.30 30.64 -9.94
N ARG A 803 12.09 30.45 -8.87
CA ARG A 803 11.56 30.34 -7.51
C ARG A 803 11.04 31.71 -7.08
N THR A 804 9.74 31.90 -7.14
CA THR A 804 9.04 32.95 -6.41
C THR A 804 8.51 32.29 -5.13
N GLY A 805 9.06 32.68 -3.96
CA GLY A 805 8.49 32.32 -2.66
C GLY A 805 9.00 31.06 -1.94
N GLY A 806 10.09 30.39 -2.38
CA GLY A 806 10.64 29.23 -1.69
C GLY A 806 11.86 29.49 -0.80
N LEU A 807 12.29 28.48 -0.03
CA LEU A 807 13.54 28.53 0.76
C LEU A 807 14.75 28.73 -0.18
N SER A 808 15.76 29.51 0.27
CA SER A 808 17.02 29.68 -0.48
C SER A 808 17.79 28.36 -0.62
N GLN A 809 18.65 28.22 -1.62
CA GLN A 809 19.49 27.02 -1.78
C GLN A 809 20.36 26.76 -0.56
N GLU A 810 20.84 27.82 0.08
CA GLU A 810 21.60 27.73 1.32
C GLU A 810 20.75 27.18 2.47
N ALA A 811 19.51 27.64 2.61
CA ALA A 811 18.58 27.11 3.60
C ALA A 811 18.24 25.63 3.35
N VAL A 812 18.10 25.23 2.07
CA VAL A 812 17.86 23.82 1.69
C VAL A 812 19.05 22.93 2.04
N LYS A 813 20.30 23.38 1.81
CA LYS A 813 21.50 22.64 2.21
C LYS A 813 21.60 22.49 3.74
N GLN A 814 21.24 23.53 4.47
CA GLN A 814 21.22 23.49 5.94
C GLN A 814 20.12 22.57 6.50
N LEU A 815 19.01 22.42 5.79
CA LEU A 815 17.95 21.48 6.15
C LEU A 815 18.35 20.01 6.03
N GLN A 816 19.27 19.65 5.15
CA GLN A 816 19.74 18.27 4.97
C GLN A 816 20.41 17.66 6.21
N GLY A 817 20.84 18.47 7.17
CA GLY A 817 21.43 18.03 8.41
C GLY A 817 20.48 17.97 9.62
N ILE A 818 19.18 18.31 9.47
CA ILE A 818 18.20 18.32 10.57
C ILE A 818 17.52 16.97 10.69
N VAL A 819 17.31 16.49 11.91
CA VAL A 819 16.43 15.35 12.21
C VAL A 819 15.14 15.89 12.82
N PRO A 820 14.11 16.17 12.00
CA PRO A 820 12.90 16.81 12.49
C PRO A 820 12.03 15.82 13.28
N ALA A 821 11.57 16.25 14.46
CA ALA A 821 10.50 15.58 15.20
C ALA A 821 9.41 16.60 15.52
N THR A 822 8.16 16.15 15.57
CA THR A 822 7.00 17.01 15.78
C THR A 822 6.13 16.48 16.90
N ILE A 823 5.67 17.35 17.77
CA ILE A 823 4.66 17.07 18.80
C ILE A 823 3.61 18.17 18.77
N ASP A 824 2.37 17.83 19.11
CA ASP A 824 1.28 18.77 19.21
C ASP A 824 0.50 18.66 20.52
N VAL A 825 -0.14 19.77 20.91
CA VAL A 825 -1.07 19.80 22.03
C VAL A 825 -2.23 20.75 21.73
N THR A 826 -3.41 20.40 22.22
CA THR A 826 -4.57 21.29 22.22
C THR A 826 -4.47 22.24 23.41
N CYS A 827 -4.64 23.54 23.14
CA CYS A 827 -4.56 24.63 24.12
C CYS A 827 -5.91 25.35 24.19
N ARG A 828 -6.42 25.62 25.40
CA ARG A 828 -7.61 26.45 25.58
C ARG A 828 -7.32 27.90 25.22
N TRP A 829 -8.15 28.49 24.37
CA TRP A 829 -7.91 29.79 23.76
C TRP A 829 -8.73 30.94 24.41
N GLU A 830 -9.71 30.60 25.22
CA GLU A 830 -10.67 31.54 25.80
C GLU A 830 -10.02 32.67 26.59
N THR A 831 -9.00 32.35 27.38
CA THR A 831 -8.28 33.32 28.23
C THR A 831 -7.62 34.42 27.40
N VAL A 832 -6.92 34.04 26.32
CA VAL A 832 -6.26 34.99 25.40
C VAL A 832 -7.27 35.78 24.59
N ARG A 833 -8.34 35.15 24.15
CA ARG A 833 -9.47 35.82 23.49
C ARG A 833 -10.08 36.88 24.42
N ASP A 834 -10.39 36.51 25.65
CA ASP A 834 -11.01 37.40 26.64
C ASP A 834 -10.08 38.54 27.07
N ALA A 835 -8.76 38.25 27.19
CA ALA A 835 -7.75 39.27 27.40
C ALA A 835 -7.69 40.29 26.26
N ARG A 836 -7.76 39.81 25.00
CA ARG A 836 -7.87 40.68 23.83
C ARG A 836 -9.13 41.57 23.85
N LEU A 837 -10.26 41.02 24.25
CA LEU A 837 -11.50 41.80 24.36
C LEU A 837 -11.41 42.85 25.48
N ARG A 838 -10.76 42.55 26.59
CA ARG A 838 -10.52 43.53 27.70
C ARG A 838 -9.57 44.63 27.23
N SER A 839 -8.49 44.30 26.52
CA SER A 839 -7.51 45.30 26.06
C SER A 839 -8.10 46.34 25.12
N LYS A 840 -9.21 46.07 24.42
CA LYS A 840 -9.91 47.06 23.59
C LYS A 840 -10.46 48.23 24.38
N LYS A 841 -10.63 48.11 25.70
CA LYS A 841 -11.22 49.08 26.59
C LYS A 841 -10.17 49.92 27.36
N THR A 842 -8.88 49.63 27.16
CA THR A 842 -7.76 50.32 27.84
C THR A 842 -7.07 51.34 26.95
N PRO A 843 -6.63 52.53 27.48
CA PRO A 843 -5.80 53.47 26.73
C PRO A 843 -4.47 52.79 26.34
N GLY A 844 -4.17 52.69 25.06
CA GLY A 844 -2.97 52.04 24.57
C GLY A 844 -3.20 51.08 23.37
N GLY A 845 -4.46 50.76 23.03
CA GLY A 845 -4.84 50.01 21.84
C GLY A 845 -5.04 48.51 22.06
N THR A 846 -5.57 47.85 21.05
CA THR A 846 -5.93 46.43 21.11
C THR A 846 -4.70 45.53 20.99
N LEU A 847 -4.45 44.71 22.03
CA LEU A 847 -3.43 43.69 22.00
C LEU A 847 -3.81 42.58 21.05
N SER A 848 -2.84 42.08 20.27
CA SER A 848 -3.07 40.93 19.40
C SER A 848 -2.89 39.60 20.16
N THR A 849 -3.63 38.59 19.77
CA THR A 849 -3.42 37.23 20.33
C THR A 849 -2.02 36.72 20.04
N ALA A 850 -1.40 37.12 18.91
CA ALA A 850 -0.03 36.78 18.56
C ALA A 850 0.98 37.36 19.56
N THR A 851 0.80 38.62 20.02
CA THR A 851 1.65 39.27 21.03
C THR A 851 1.59 38.51 22.35
N MET A 852 0.40 38.16 22.81
CA MET A 852 0.19 37.43 24.06
C MET A 852 0.78 36.02 24.01
N SER A 853 0.60 35.31 22.89
CA SER A 853 1.17 33.98 22.69
C SER A 853 2.69 34.03 22.61
N ALA A 854 3.27 35.00 21.90
CA ALA A 854 4.71 35.19 21.84
C ALA A 854 5.31 35.45 23.22
N TRP A 855 4.60 36.19 24.06
CA TRP A 855 5.06 36.39 25.45
C TRP A 855 5.07 35.08 26.25
N ALA A 856 4.04 34.25 26.13
CA ALA A 856 4.01 32.94 26.77
C ALA A 856 5.18 32.04 26.32
N VAL A 857 5.53 32.10 25.02
CA VAL A 857 6.67 31.37 24.46
C VAL A 857 7.98 31.89 25.08
N ILE A 858 8.18 33.20 25.18
CA ILE A 858 9.37 33.80 25.79
C ILE A 858 9.51 33.34 27.25
N GLN A 859 8.43 33.34 28.03
CA GLN A 859 8.47 32.89 29.42
C GLN A 859 8.80 31.39 29.53
N ALA A 860 8.38 30.57 28.58
CA ALA A 860 8.79 29.17 28.49
C ALA A 860 10.28 29.02 28.09
N MET A 861 10.76 29.81 27.12
CA MET A 861 12.18 29.83 26.72
C MET A 861 13.11 30.18 27.87
N LYS A 862 12.74 31.13 28.74
CA LYS A 862 13.51 31.48 29.94
C LYS A 862 13.66 30.31 30.90
N LYS A 863 12.78 29.30 30.89
CA LYS A 863 12.84 28.13 31.78
C LYS A 863 13.51 26.91 31.09
N HIS A 864 13.58 26.90 29.76
CA HIS A 864 14.08 25.77 28.99
C HIS A 864 15.25 26.20 28.14
N GLU A 865 16.47 26.18 28.70
CA GLU A 865 17.71 26.67 28.08
C GLU A 865 17.98 26.16 26.69
N ARG A 866 17.63 24.91 26.41
CA ARG A 866 17.81 24.33 25.06
C ARG A 866 16.99 25.06 24.00
N PHE A 867 15.80 25.54 24.32
CA PHE A 867 14.96 26.32 23.41
C PHE A 867 15.37 27.81 23.31
N ALA A 868 16.31 28.24 24.11
CA ALA A 868 16.95 29.54 24.03
C ALA A 868 18.37 29.47 23.43
N SER A 869 18.76 28.30 22.89
CA SER A 869 20.08 28.04 22.30
C SER A 869 20.01 27.99 20.78
N VAL A 870 21.06 28.42 20.09
CA VAL A 870 21.22 28.33 18.65
C VAL A 870 22.29 27.31 18.27
N VAL A 871 22.18 26.71 17.07
CA VAL A 871 23.21 25.81 16.55
C VAL A 871 24.26 26.61 15.77
N ARG A 872 25.54 26.43 16.10
CA ARG A 872 26.70 26.98 15.38
C ARG A 872 27.69 25.86 15.06
N GLY A 873 27.77 25.50 13.78
CA GLY A 873 28.52 24.31 13.36
C GLY A 873 27.91 23.04 13.97
N ASN A 874 28.72 22.29 14.72
CA ASN A 874 28.27 21.06 15.40
C ASN A 874 27.93 21.28 16.88
N ASP A 875 27.87 22.53 17.36
CA ASP A 875 27.67 22.85 18.78
C ASP A 875 26.35 23.60 19.00
N GLN A 876 25.70 23.30 20.12
CA GLN A 876 24.60 24.10 20.65
C GLN A 876 25.16 25.20 21.53
N VAL A 877 24.86 26.45 21.19
CA VAL A 877 25.35 27.63 21.95
C VAL A 877 24.19 28.28 22.68
N PHE A 878 24.28 28.32 23.99
CA PHE A 878 23.35 29.04 24.85
C PHE A 878 23.98 30.35 25.36
N ASP A 879 23.25 31.45 25.19
CA ASP A 879 23.61 32.75 25.77
C ASP A 879 22.49 33.18 26.70
N PRO A 880 22.64 32.98 28.04
CA PRO A 880 21.57 33.27 28.98
C PRO A 880 21.26 34.76 29.10
N GLU A 881 22.19 35.61 28.70
CA GLU A 881 22.03 37.06 28.77
C GLU A 881 21.38 37.65 27.54
N ARG A 882 21.34 36.86 26.42
CA ARG A 882 20.85 37.39 25.13
C ARG A 882 20.41 36.36 24.13
N PHE A 883 19.12 36.15 23.98
CA PHE A 883 18.54 35.40 22.85
C PHE A 883 17.35 36.18 22.23
N ASP A 884 17.08 35.91 20.97
CA ASP A 884 16.09 36.59 20.14
C ASP A 884 14.93 35.64 19.85
N LEU A 885 13.74 36.17 19.47
CA LEU A 885 12.59 35.39 19.05
C LEU A 885 12.29 35.68 17.58
N GLY A 886 12.14 34.62 16.77
CA GLY A 886 11.67 34.74 15.40
C GLY A 886 10.14 34.70 15.29
N VAL A 887 9.58 35.49 14.37
CA VAL A 887 8.18 35.43 14.03
C VAL A 887 8.05 35.41 12.50
N ALA A 888 7.43 34.37 11.95
CA ALA A 888 7.18 34.26 10.52
C ALA A 888 6.14 35.30 10.06
N VAL A 889 6.48 36.08 9.04
CA VAL A 889 5.66 37.16 8.49
C VAL A 889 5.50 36.96 6.99
N ALA A 890 4.27 36.83 6.54
CA ALA A 890 3.95 36.80 5.11
C ALA A 890 4.09 38.19 4.50
N LEU A 891 4.77 38.25 3.35
CA LEU A 891 4.95 39.44 2.53
C LEU A 891 4.16 39.32 1.23
N PRO A 892 3.91 40.41 0.50
CA PRO A 892 3.28 40.36 -0.81
C PRO A 892 4.05 39.47 -1.81
N GLY A 893 3.34 38.75 -2.68
CA GLY A 893 3.95 37.91 -3.70
C GLY A 893 4.39 36.52 -3.19
N ASP A 894 3.69 35.98 -2.20
CA ASP A 894 3.96 34.66 -1.60
C ASP A 894 5.36 34.53 -0.97
N ALA A 895 5.95 35.66 -0.57
CA ALA A 895 7.23 35.68 0.14
C ALA A 895 7.03 35.56 1.65
N LEU A 896 7.94 34.83 2.31
CA LEU A 896 7.94 34.64 3.76
C LEU A 896 9.25 35.19 4.34
N GLU A 897 9.13 36.03 5.38
CA GLU A 897 10.31 36.56 6.09
C GLU A 897 10.16 36.36 7.58
N THR A 898 11.28 36.37 8.31
CA THR A 898 11.28 36.23 9.77
C THR A 898 11.56 37.56 10.44
N ALA A 899 10.57 38.09 11.15
CA ALA A 899 10.75 39.22 12.03
C ALA A 899 11.52 38.80 13.29
N VAL A 900 12.53 39.57 13.67
CA VAL A 900 13.42 39.20 14.80
C VAL A 900 13.20 40.19 15.96
N VAL A 901 12.58 39.68 17.02
CA VAL A 901 12.46 40.42 18.30
C VAL A 901 13.71 40.19 19.12
N LYS A 902 14.53 41.22 19.28
CA LYS A 902 15.85 41.12 19.88
C LYS A 902 15.81 41.15 21.42
N ASN A 903 16.75 40.40 22.04
CA ASN A 903 17.00 40.41 23.49
C ASN A 903 15.73 40.14 24.34
N VAL A 904 14.91 39.18 23.93
CA VAL A 904 13.61 38.93 24.56
C VAL A 904 13.70 38.46 26.01
N ASN A 905 14.88 37.99 26.44
CA ASN A 905 15.14 37.65 27.85
C ASN A 905 15.13 38.84 28.81
N SER A 906 15.44 40.04 28.32
CA SER A 906 15.49 41.29 29.14
C SER A 906 14.24 42.17 29.00
N LEU A 907 13.26 41.76 28.15
CA LEU A 907 12.05 42.54 27.96
C LEU A 907 11.05 42.28 29.10
N GLU A 908 10.39 43.38 29.52
CA GLU A 908 9.25 43.34 30.42
C GLU A 908 7.93 43.45 29.67
N TRP A 909 6.84 42.98 30.26
CA TRP A 909 5.54 42.99 29.61
C TRP A 909 5.08 44.37 29.16
N ASP A 910 5.33 45.39 29.96
CA ASP A 910 4.89 46.78 29.70
C ASP A 910 5.44 47.36 28.39
N THR A 911 6.61 46.94 27.97
CA THR A 911 7.30 47.42 26.76
C THR A 911 7.21 46.42 25.59
N PHE A 912 6.98 45.15 25.89
CA PHE A 912 7.01 44.09 24.88
C PHE A 912 5.98 44.25 23.74
N PRO A 913 4.69 44.61 24.00
CA PRO A 913 3.69 44.72 22.93
C PRO A 913 4.04 45.78 21.87
N GLU A 914 4.60 46.92 22.30
CA GLU A 914 5.01 47.99 21.39
C GLU A 914 6.19 47.55 20.51
N ILE A 915 7.25 46.98 21.14
CA ILE A 915 8.42 46.46 20.44
C ILE A 915 8.02 45.36 19.45
N PHE A 916 7.19 44.44 19.86
CA PHE A 916 6.73 43.33 19.03
C PHE A 916 5.98 43.82 17.78
N ASN A 917 5.03 44.72 17.93
CA ASN A 917 4.26 45.28 16.85
C ASN A 917 5.12 46.12 15.89
N GLU A 918 6.07 46.89 16.42
CA GLU A 918 6.99 47.69 15.62
C GLU A 918 7.91 46.80 14.76
N VAL A 919 8.45 45.73 15.32
CA VAL A 919 9.28 44.77 14.59
C VAL A 919 8.51 44.10 13.47
N LEU A 920 7.28 43.68 13.72
CA LEU A 920 6.41 43.10 12.67
C LEU A 920 6.10 44.09 11.57
N ARG A 921 5.86 45.37 11.93
CA ARG A 921 5.59 46.44 10.97
C ARG A 921 6.82 46.68 10.07
N ARG A 922 8.01 46.80 10.63
CA ARG A 922 9.28 47.02 9.92
C ARG A 922 9.56 45.88 8.96
N THR A 923 9.39 44.65 9.38
CA THR A 923 9.59 43.47 8.52
C THR A 923 8.63 43.45 7.35
N ARG A 924 7.35 43.85 7.53
CA ARG A 924 6.39 43.98 6.41
C ARG A 924 6.78 45.05 5.39
N HIS A 925 7.59 46.02 5.78
CA HIS A 925 8.12 47.05 4.87
C HIS A 925 9.50 46.66 4.28
N GLY A 926 9.94 45.43 4.46
CA GLY A 926 11.16 44.89 3.86
C GLY A 926 12.44 45.09 4.70
N GLU A 927 12.35 45.57 5.94
CA GLU A 927 13.48 45.66 6.82
C GLU A 927 13.78 44.30 7.49
N VAL A 928 14.89 43.66 7.12
CA VAL A 928 15.28 42.33 7.59
C VAL A 928 16.38 42.42 8.60
N ASP A 929 16.20 41.83 9.78
CA ASP A 929 17.22 41.70 10.83
C ASP A 929 17.95 40.35 10.73
N SER A 930 19.17 40.28 11.26
CA SER A 930 19.99 39.06 11.34
C SER A 930 19.32 37.99 12.20
N LYS A 931 19.21 36.78 11.71
CA LYS A 931 18.61 35.60 12.35
C LYS A 931 19.60 34.80 13.22
N ASN A 932 20.89 35.19 13.28
CA ASN A 932 21.95 34.40 13.87
C ASN A 932 21.80 34.09 15.37
N ARG A 933 20.83 34.71 16.07
CA ARG A 933 20.53 34.51 17.48
C ARG A 933 19.08 34.06 17.71
N VAL A 934 18.40 33.59 16.70
CA VAL A 934 16.99 33.12 16.76
C VAL A 934 16.95 31.63 17.01
N PRO A 935 16.80 31.15 18.26
CA PRO A 935 16.72 29.72 18.55
C PRO A 935 15.36 29.11 18.19
N LEU A 936 14.31 29.91 18.26
CA LEU A 936 12.93 29.45 18.00
C LEU A 936 12.19 30.47 17.17
N THR A 937 11.42 29.98 16.19
CA THR A 937 10.53 30.79 15.35
C THR A 937 9.06 30.45 15.62
N ILE A 938 8.20 31.46 15.76
CA ILE A 938 6.75 31.29 15.84
C ILE A 938 6.17 31.46 14.43
N SER A 939 5.31 30.54 14.02
CA SER A 939 4.52 30.62 12.79
C SER A 939 3.05 30.58 13.13
N SER A 940 2.22 31.42 12.50
CA SER A 940 0.78 31.38 12.69
C SER A 940 0.06 31.69 11.38
N MET A 941 -0.84 30.80 11.01
CA MET A 941 -1.74 30.98 9.86
C MET A 941 -3.20 31.17 10.30
N GLY A 942 -3.42 31.71 11.49
CA GLY A 942 -4.74 31.97 12.03
C GLY A 942 -5.59 32.89 11.14
N ALA A 943 -4.96 33.83 10.43
CA ALA A 943 -5.63 34.70 9.46
C ALA A 943 -6.20 33.94 8.24
N TYR A 944 -5.67 32.78 7.92
CA TYR A 944 -6.12 31.89 6.85
C TYR A 944 -6.99 30.74 7.35
N ASN A 945 -7.41 30.77 8.61
CA ASN A 945 -8.22 29.73 9.26
C ASN A 945 -7.57 28.33 9.28
N VAL A 946 -6.24 28.25 9.23
CA VAL A 946 -5.52 26.96 9.31
C VAL A 946 -5.47 26.48 10.76
N ARG A 947 -6.08 25.35 11.05
CA ARG A 947 -6.18 24.79 12.42
C ARG A 947 -4.90 24.12 12.89
N SER A 948 -4.20 23.42 12.00
CA SER A 948 -2.97 22.72 12.30
C SER A 948 -2.09 22.65 11.06
N ALA A 949 -0.78 22.76 11.23
CA ALA A 949 0.23 22.57 10.20
C ALA A 949 1.54 22.12 10.86
N ILE A 950 2.36 21.37 10.14
CA ILE A 950 3.70 20.98 10.60
C ILE A 950 4.70 22.01 10.07
N PRO A 951 5.27 22.87 10.92
CA PRO A 951 6.21 23.88 10.48
C PRO A 951 7.60 23.27 10.21
N ILE A 952 8.39 23.94 9.36
CA ILE A 952 9.78 23.56 9.09
C ILE A 952 10.71 24.28 10.07
N VAL A 953 11.73 23.60 10.54
CA VAL A 953 12.83 24.21 11.34
C VAL A 953 13.90 24.71 10.36
N VAL A 954 14.25 25.99 10.43
CA VAL A 954 15.28 26.59 9.56
C VAL A 954 16.46 27.03 10.42
N PRO A 955 17.68 26.49 10.24
CA PRO A 955 18.86 26.90 10.97
C PRO A 955 19.14 28.41 10.85
N PRO A 956 19.68 29.04 11.87
CA PRO A 956 20.25 28.49 13.13
C PRO A 956 19.18 28.15 14.20
N SER A 957 17.91 28.29 13.92
CA SER A 957 16.84 27.89 14.84
C SER A 957 16.83 26.38 15.02
N ILE A 958 16.54 25.94 16.23
CA ILE A 958 16.43 24.51 16.60
C ILE A 958 14.99 24.04 16.71
N ALA A 959 14.04 24.97 16.69
CA ALA A 959 12.61 24.66 16.75
C ALA A 959 11.75 25.72 16.04
N THR A 960 10.59 25.30 15.57
CA THR A 960 9.52 26.18 15.09
C THR A 960 8.20 25.78 15.72
N LEU A 961 7.51 26.77 16.33
CA LEU A 961 6.20 26.57 16.94
C LEU A 961 5.12 27.16 16.03
N PHE A 962 4.23 26.31 15.58
CA PHE A 962 3.00 26.71 14.87
C PHE A 962 1.85 26.92 15.84
N ILE A 963 1.12 28.03 15.70
CA ILE A 963 -0.09 28.35 16.46
C ILE A 963 -1.25 28.40 15.49
N GLY A 964 -2.18 27.45 15.64
CA GLY A 964 -3.33 27.29 14.75
C GLY A 964 -4.44 28.30 14.98
N ALA A 965 -5.38 28.35 14.03
CA ALA A 965 -6.62 29.10 14.18
C ALA A 965 -7.48 28.50 15.31
N PRO A 966 -8.19 29.33 16.09
CA PRO A 966 -9.11 28.82 17.10
C PRO A 966 -10.30 28.08 16.49
N TYR A 967 -10.75 27.01 17.18
CA TYR A 967 -11.94 26.23 16.81
C TYR A 967 -12.65 25.69 18.06
N LEU A 968 -13.90 25.24 17.90
CA LEU A 968 -14.70 24.75 19.01
C LEU A 968 -14.56 23.22 19.15
N LEU A 969 -14.38 22.77 20.40
CA LEU A 969 -14.49 21.37 20.81
C LEU A 969 -15.54 21.20 21.92
N PRO A 970 -16.16 20.01 22.05
CA PRO A 970 -16.96 19.70 23.22
C PRO A 970 -16.14 19.86 24.50
N ASP A 971 -16.69 20.57 25.50
CA ASP A 971 -16.01 20.70 26.81
C ASP A 971 -16.29 19.46 27.66
N PRO A 972 -15.29 18.61 27.94
CA PRO A 972 -15.48 17.38 28.73
C PRO A 972 -15.87 17.66 30.19
N LYS A 973 -15.76 18.90 30.66
CA LYS A 973 -16.20 19.33 32.00
C LYS A 973 -17.62 19.87 32.04
N SER A 974 -18.23 20.13 30.89
CA SER A 974 -19.60 20.63 30.80
C SER A 974 -20.60 19.49 30.90
N LYS A 975 -21.39 19.46 31.96
CA LYS A 975 -22.51 18.49 32.13
C LYS A 975 -23.70 18.77 31.22
N SER A 976 -23.74 19.92 30.54
CA SER A 976 -24.83 20.39 29.68
C SER A 976 -24.50 20.41 28.19
N GLY A 977 -23.40 19.80 27.75
CA GLY A 977 -23.01 19.73 26.34
C GLY A 977 -22.40 21.03 25.80
N GLY A 978 -21.78 21.86 26.67
CA GLY A 978 -21.09 23.10 26.28
C GLY A 978 -19.86 22.83 25.42
N THR A 979 -19.45 23.85 24.64
CA THR A 979 -18.19 23.81 23.83
C THR A 979 -17.14 24.71 24.47
N MET A 980 -15.88 24.39 24.26
CA MET A 980 -14.71 25.20 24.61
C MET A 980 -13.98 25.63 23.34
N GLU A 981 -13.47 26.85 23.32
CA GLU A 981 -12.63 27.34 22.23
C GLU A 981 -11.17 26.95 22.48
N VAL A 982 -10.56 26.34 21.48
CA VAL A 982 -9.19 25.81 21.56
C VAL A 982 -8.39 26.17 20.32
N CYS A 983 -7.05 26.10 20.40
CA CYS A 983 -6.17 26.12 19.25
C CYS A 983 -5.18 24.94 19.32
N SER A 984 -4.59 24.57 18.20
CA SER A 984 -3.47 23.61 18.16
C SER A 984 -2.16 24.35 18.28
N LEU A 985 -1.28 23.85 19.14
CA LEU A 985 0.12 24.24 19.24
C LEU A 985 0.95 23.08 18.71
N VAL A 986 1.65 23.27 17.56
CA VAL A 986 2.46 22.24 16.91
C VAL A 986 3.92 22.68 16.95
N LEU A 987 4.75 21.92 17.64
CA LEU A 987 6.18 22.18 17.79
C LEU A 987 6.98 21.19 16.96
N THR A 988 7.68 21.66 15.93
CA THR A 988 8.71 20.91 15.23
C THR A 988 10.09 21.35 15.72
N PHE A 989 10.96 20.40 16.03
CA PHE A 989 12.28 20.64 16.59
C PHE A 989 13.31 19.69 16.00
N ASP A 990 14.59 20.07 16.12
CA ASP A 990 15.71 19.22 15.71
C ASP A 990 16.03 18.20 16.81
N HIS A 991 15.72 16.92 16.54
CA HIS A 991 15.85 15.84 17.52
C HIS A 991 17.30 15.54 17.94
N ARG A 992 18.28 16.01 17.18
CA ARG A 992 19.71 15.91 17.56
C ARG A 992 20.02 16.70 18.85
N TRP A 993 19.24 17.77 19.09
CA TRP A 993 19.49 18.71 20.21
C TRP A 993 18.43 18.66 21.29
N ILE A 994 17.20 18.29 20.95
CA ILE A 994 16.05 18.28 21.85
C ILE A 994 15.41 16.90 21.77
N ASN A 995 15.25 16.23 22.91
CA ASN A 995 14.48 14.98 22.98
C ASN A 995 12.98 15.25 23.18
N GLY A 996 12.15 14.22 22.91
CA GLY A 996 10.69 14.32 22.99
C GLY A 996 10.17 14.75 24.37
N VAL A 997 10.83 14.34 25.47
CA VAL A 997 10.44 14.72 26.85
C VAL A 997 10.69 16.20 27.09
N GLY A 998 11.85 16.73 26.68
CA GLY A 998 12.18 18.15 26.77
C GLY A 998 11.25 19.02 25.93
N ALA A 999 10.91 18.56 24.72
CA ALA A 999 9.94 19.22 23.84
C ALA A 999 8.53 19.25 24.45
N ALA A 1000 8.06 18.14 25.00
CA ALA A 1000 6.76 18.06 25.67
C ALA A 1000 6.66 18.95 26.92
N ALA A 1001 7.75 19.02 27.72
CA ALA A 1001 7.81 19.89 28.88
C ALA A 1001 7.73 21.37 28.46
N PHE A 1002 8.51 21.78 27.46
CA PHE A 1002 8.49 23.14 26.92
C PHE A 1002 7.07 23.48 26.37
N LEU A 1003 6.50 22.65 25.53
CA LEU A 1003 5.19 22.89 24.92
C LEU A 1003 4.08 22.93 25.99
N SER A 1004 4.21 22.12 27.05
CA SER A 1004 3.29 22.17 28.22
C SER A 1004 3.37 23.50 28.95
N ASP A 1005 4.57 24.08 29.09
CA ASP A 1005 4.70 25.39 29.77
C ASP A 1005 4.21 26.54 28.87
N VAL A 1006 4.45 26.48 27.56
CA VAL A 1006 3.81 27.42 26.60
C VAL A 1006 2.28 27.36 26.70
N ARG A 1007 1.71 26.15 26.68
CA ARG A 1007 0.27 25.95 26.83
C ARG A 1007 -0.25 26.56 28.12
N LYS A 1008 0.39 26.27 29.26
CA LYS A 1008 0.00 26.86 30.56
C LYS A 1008 0.10 28.37 30.58
N GLY A 1009 1.13 28.97 29.94
CA GLY A 1009 1.28 30.42 29.77
C GLY A 1009 0.13 31.04 28.98
N ILE A 1010 -0.34 30.38 27.92
CA ILE A 1010 -1.49 30.86 27.14
C ILE A 1010 -2.79 30.69 27.92
N GLU A 1011 -3.03 29.52 28.53
CA GLU A 1011 -4.26 29.19 29.25
C GLU A 1011 -4.46 29.99 30.53
N ARG A 1012 -3.39 30.54 31.10
CA ARG A 1012 -3.38 31.33 32.36
C ARG A 1012 -2.99 32.79 32.14
N PHE A 1013 -3.00 33.20 30.86
CA PHE A 1013 -2.61 34.58 30.54
C PHE A 1013 -3.54 35.59 31.24
N ASP A 1014 -2.93 36.49 32.04
CA ASP A 1014 -3.67 37.59 32.67
C ASP A 1014 -3.03 38.93 32.31
N LEU A 1015 -3.85 39.90 32.01
CA LEU A 1015 -3.45 41.28 31.88
C LEU A 1015 -3.32 41.85 33.29
N VAL A 1016 -2.16 41.76 33.89
CA VAL A 1016 -1.86 42.43 35.16
C VAL A 1016 -1.60 43.91 34.91
#